data_1ea5da8037731bbadd23561b21cda3e0
#
_entry.id   1ea5da8037731bbadd23561b21cda3e0
#
_cell.length_a   1.000
_cell.length_b   1.000
_cell.length_c   1.000
_cell.angle_alpha   90.00
_cell.angle_beta   90.00
_cell.angle_gamma   90.00
#
_symmetry.space_group_name_H-M   'P 1'
#
loop_
_entity.id
_entity.type
_entity.pdbx_description
1 polymer ?
#
loop_
_entity_poly.entity_id
_entity_poly.type
_entity_poly.pdbx_seq_one_letter_code
_entity_poly.pdbx_strand_id
1 'polypeptide(L)'
;MQEAVTIRKERPNRQKKTQAQSPPAGGLPAAPPDAEPQHDDIFDPLLAFVSKPPQDNAAEEPLAIPSPREPLLSRKRLLSLQGILLAGIVCVAGILIYTVLEKIKSPPIVAPAAVSAGRPAPQPAPIDVPAQDLPVAKEEPSAYESSEPTPPQSEPLSLQVAQKYYLNGDYDNAFRAYDKLYRRLPATEQNQPVRDFLLLRMALCGRTGGNVQQADTIFRTVALSRLPILRAIARYYQSITLLDRQRYLEAAARAYQTIALIEVVDCDPKWSAAVRAQCCFLAAEALTRNLLSLQGAGGDPATDLWGGYPQIDPFVNLDEAQLRTFLHSGRETLDQALLGPQIRPAPGDGAAPRWSVTCDGASLEELLSRFAGSTRVNVRWLDSGQAPDEEAGRRRPVYLHMARATAQQIVTTAAGSVGLLARMDDAGNVTILDASSYSSLAEYAKLLAEESVSLWQRFLLGAGEDQRVPNGHFALALVHATKDRPDEALAEYKLVASRYSRHALAPQALLRSGRLKVRLRDYMGAHQDFKQLIEIYPDAESSGQACLDLADVTMKAGLYEEAAGLYRKVFNLGLSPKSQIEAALGAGRCSWEVQDPEAAVQWLNRFVMLARDQKRPEFHGACLLLGKAYLALNNPQQAQAALNLALQGELSRQQLVETFATLARSYTQQGLFIDALNLIEGTQAWQLSQQETVELLLLRSRALRSIGLVERAISALTEKISILPSPELKGAVAQELAECHAAKGDLAQAVKVLGEAFALVEPGDLAQQIGGRLAELCLRADQPEQALSVCSQLLNSASVEQAGRLLKLQAEAYRRQKEYGRAVAVLLSRHNDGTAPKPGQAGVTTGTQKQE
;
A
#
# COMPACT_ATOMS: atom_id res chain seq x y z
N MET A 1 19.53 16.81 48.86
CA MET A 1 19.25 15.66 49.71
C MET A 1 18.83 14.58 48.71
N GLN A 2 19.74 13.88 48.17
CA GLN A 2 20.44 12.66 48.61
C GLN A 2 19.45 11.61 49.12
N GLU A 3 19.22 10.62 48.27
CA GLU A 3 19.52 9.26 48.68
C GLU A 3 19.59 8.34 47.42
N ALA A 4 20.73 7.75 47.29
CA ALA A 4 21.12 6.74 46.33
C ALA A 4 20.75 5.35 46.87
N VAL A 5 20.26 4.48 46.00
CA VAL A 5 20.27 3.03 46.27
C VAL A 5 20.99 2.31 45.14
N THR A 6 22.13 1.79 45.50
CA THR A 6 23.01 0.89 44.74
C THR A 6 22.49 -0.56 44.84
N ILE A 7 22.34 -1.26 43.74
CA ILE A 7 22.30 -2.72 43.72
C ILE A 7 23.29 -3.27 42.69
N ARG A 8 24.08 -4.18 43.18
CA ARG A 8 25.31 -4.84 42.70
C ARG A 8 25.11 -5.66 41.41
N LYS A 9 26.22 -5.63 40.65
CA LYS A 9 26.62 -6.59 39.61
C LYS A 9 26.92 -7.96 40.20
N GLU A 10 26.54 -9.02 39.51
CA GLU A 10 27.34 -10.26 39.47
C GLU A 10 27.41 -10.79 38.05
N ARG A 11 28.64 -10.89 37.52
CA ARG A 11 29.02 -11.72 36.38
C ARG A 11 29.56 -13.05 36.93
N PRO A 12 29.48 -14.15 36.17
CA PRO A 12 30.67 -14.91 35.96
C PRO A 12 31.01 -15.19 34.50
N ASN A 13 32.28 -15.09 34.31
CA ASN A 13 33.14 -15.37 33.17
C ASN A 13 33.30 -16.90 33.00
N ARG A 14 33.26 -17.43 31.75
CA ARG A 14 34.23 -18.45 31.30
C ARG A 14 34.18 -18.70 29.80
N GLN A 15 35.33 -18.46 29.23
CA GLN A 15 35.75 -18.86 27.88
C GLN A 15 35.67 -20.36 27.64
N LYS A 16 35.34 -20.81 26.44
CA LYS A 16 36.06 -21.87 25.72
C LYS A 16 35.87 -21.74 24.21
N LYS A 17 37.01 -21.56 23.52
CA LYS A 17 37.18 -21.72 22.09
C LYS A 17 36.84 -23.14 21.64
N THR A 18 36.10 -23.28 20.56
CA THR A 18 36.32 -24.43 19.66
C THR A 18 36.04 -23.96 18.23
N GLN A 19 37.05 -24.10 17.40
CA GLN A 19 36.98 -24.03 15.95
C GLN A 19 36.14 -25.20 15.44
N ALA A 20 35.20 -24.94 14.51
CA ALA A 20 34.69 -25.96 13.63
C ALA A 20 34.50 -25.41 12.22
N GLN A 21 34.99 -26.16 11.31
CA GLN A 21 35.15 -26.05 9.88
C GLN A 21 33.81 -25.82 9.15
N SER A 22 33.89 -25.05 8.06
CA SER A 22 32.85 -24.88 7.05
C SER A 22 32.61 -26.18 6.28
N PRO A 23 31.38 -26.56 5.98
CA PRO A 23 31.08 -27.51 4.92
C PRO A 23 30.73 -26.81 3.60
N PRO A 24 30.88 -27.52 2.46
CA PRO A 24 30.87 -26.96 1.12
C PRO A 24 29.47 -26.67 0.56
N ALA A 25 29.45 -25.76 -0.41
CA ALA A 25 28.29 -25.37 -1.17
C ALA A 25 27.61 -26.57 -1.86
N GLY A 26 26.35 -26.81 -1.51
CA GLY A 26 25.45 -27.70 -2.24
C GLY A 26 24.42 -26.87 -3.03
N GLY A 27 24.42 -27.06 -4.37
CA GLY A 27 23.58 -26.35 -5.28
C GLY A 27 22.09 -26.61 -5.07
N LEU A 28 21.30 -25.56 -5.18
CA LEU A 28 19.84 -25.63 -5.26
C LEU A 28 19.41 -26.13 -6.65
N PRO A 29 18.41 -27.00 -6.74
CA PRO A 29 17.86 -27.43 -8.02
C PRO A 29 17.03 -26.31 -8.66
N ALA A 30 17.16 -26.21 -9.99
CA ALA A 30 16.45 -25.30 -10.86
C ALA A 30 14.94 -25.48 -10.76
N ALA A 31 14.21 -24.39 -10.70
CA ALA A 31 12.76 -24.34 -10.81
C ALA A 31 12.29 -24.64 -12.24
N PRO A 32 11.15 -25.31 -12.43
CA PRO A 32 10.56 -25.51 -13.75
C PRO A 32 9.95 -24.20 -14.28
N PRO A 33 9.91 -24.01 -15.61
CA PRO A 33 9.37 -22.81 -16.23
C PRO A 33 7.83 -22.86 -16.33
N ASP A 34 7.25 -21.65 -16.32
CA ASP A 34 5.93 -21.27 -16.81
C ASP A 34 4.67 -21.75 -16.04
N ALA A 35 4.28 -20.91 -15.06
CA ALA A 35 2.89 -20.67 -14.76
C ALA A 35 2.69 -19.16 -14.67
N GLU A 36 1.91 -18.57 -15.59
CA GLU A 36 1.47 -17.17 -15.56
C GLU A 36 0.74 -16.89 -14.24
N PRO A 37 1.13 -15.85 -13.50
CA PRO A 37 0.36 -15.46 -12.32
C PRO A 37 -0.82 -14.59 -12.74
N GLN A 38 -2.02 -15.03 -12.43
CA GLN A 38 -3.19 -14.17 -12.39
C GLN A 38 -2.98 -13.07 -11.35
N HIS A 39 -3.13 -11.82 -11.80
CA HIS A 39 -3.09 -10.62 -10.97
C HIS A 39 -4.25 -10.61 -9.98
N ASP A 40 -3.98 -10.80 -8.70
CA ASP A 40 -4.82 -10.32 -7.61
C ASP A 40 -4.31 -8.92 -7.23
N ASP A 41 -4.88 -7.89 -7.87
CA ASP A 41 -4.67 -6.49 -7.55
C ASP A 41 -5.44 -6.13 -6.26
N ILE A 42 -4.84 -6.36 -5.11
CA ILE A 42 -5.33 -5.83 -3.83
C ILE A 42 -4.15 -5.22 -3.08
N PHE A 43 -3.50 -4.18 -3.61
CA PHE A 43 -2.64 -3.34 -2.76
C PHE A 43 -2.23 -2.05 -3.45
N ASP A 44 -2.53 -0.95 -2.76
CA ASP A 44 -2.09 0.43 -2.96
C ASP A 44 -2.51 1.10 -4.29
N PRO A 45 -3.54 1.97 -4.27
CA PRO A 45 -4.00 2.70 -5.45
C PRO A 45 -2.96 3.64 -6.08
N LEU A 46 -1.79 3.81 -5.43
CA LEU A 46 -0.72 4.67 -5.93
C LEU A 46 -0.02 4.15 -7.20
N LEU A 47 -0.28 2.91 -7.66
CA LEU A 47 0.53 2.27 -8.70
C LEU A 47 -0.20 1.53 -9.80
N ALA A 48 -1.51 1.66 -9.88
CA ALA A 48 -2.29 1.07 -10.96
C ALA A 48 -2.04 1.70 -12.36
N PHE A 49 -1.20 2.74 -12.46
CA PHE A 49 -1.04 3.51 -13.70
C PHE A 49 0.25 3.25 -14.49
N VAL A 50 1.17 2.40 -14.04
CA VAL A 50 2.43 2.18 -14.74
C VAL A 50 2.66 0.71 -15.01
N SER A 51 2.09 0.16 -16.06
CA SER A 51 2.70 -0.92 -16.85
C SER A 51 1.79 -1.39 -18.00
N LYS A 52 1.97 -0.79 -19.16
CA LYS A 52 1.83 -1.49 -20.43
C LYS A 52 3.12 -1.23 -21.21
N PRO A 53 3.84 -2.27 -21.63
CA PRO A 53 4.98 -2.08 -22.53
C PRO A 53 4.51 -1.65 -23.91
N PRO A 54 5.30 -0.91 -24.68
CA PRO A 54 4.97 -0.53 -26.04
C PRO A 54 4.95 -1.79 -26.93
N GLN A 55 3.87 -1.96 -27.67
CA GLN A 55 3.81 -2.95 -28.74
C GLN A 55 4.65 -2.45 -29.93
N ASP A 56 5.68 -3.20 -30.27
CA ASP A 56 6.44 -3.03 -31.49
C ASP A 56 5.52 -3.32 -32.69
N ASN A 57 5.40 -2.31 -33.56
CA ASN A 57 4.76 -2.43 -34.86
C ASN A 57 5.69 -3.21 -35.82
N ALA A 58 5.41 -4.49 -36.01
CA ALA A 58 5.88 -5.22 -37.18
C ALA A 58 4.84 -5.06 -38.29
N ALA A 59 5.31 -4.62 -39.45
CA ALA A 59 4.52 -4.44 -40.65
C ALA A 59 3.98 -5.76 -41.18
N GLU A 60 2.66 -5.90 -41.33
CA GLU A 60 2.06 -6.93 -42.16
C GLU A 60 1.27 -6.33 -43.33
N GLU A 61 1.43 -6.97 -44.50
CA GLU A 61 0.87 -6.62 -45.79
C GLU A 61 -0.69 -6.64 -45.84
N PRO A 62 -1.29 -5.93 -46.76
CA PRO A 62 -2.75 -5.76 -46.75
C PRO A 62 -3.48 -6.94 -47.38
N LEU A 63 -4.28 -7.63 -46.56
CA LEU A 63 -5.28 -8.58 -47.02
C LEU A 63 -6.60 -7.91 -47.36
N ALA A 64 -7.17 -8.32 -48.51
CA ALA A 64 -8.34 -7.73 -49.13
C ALA A 64 -9.58 -7.61 -48.27
N ILE A 65 -10.25 -6.45 -48.37
CA ILE A 65 -11.49 -6.09 -47.69
C ILE A 65 -12.69 -6.79 -48.38
N PRO A 66 -13.53 -7.57 -47.68
CA PRO A 66 -14.87 -7.89 -48.16
C PRO A 66 -15.86 -6.76 -47.86
N SER A 67 -16.69 -6.47 -48.87
CA SER A 67 -17.72 -5.41 -48.87
C SER A 67 -18.63 -5.42 -47.67
N PRO A 68 -19.12 -4.24 -47.21
CA PRO A 68 -19.94 -4.12 -46.01
C PRO A 68 -21.38 -4.64 -46.27
N ARG A 69 -21.82 -5.56 -45.41
CA ARG A 69 -23.22 -5.94 -45.27
C ARG A 69 -23.97 -4.81 -44.54
N GLU A 70 -25.11 -4.43 -45.08
CA GLU A 70 -25.99 -3.37 -44.59
C GLU A 70 -26.40 -3.57 -43.11
N PRO A 71 -26.56 -2.49 -42.33
CA PRO A 71 -26.97 -2.59 -40.93
C PRO A 71 -28.46 -2.90 -40.79
N LEU A 72 -28.78 -3.97 -40.09
CA LEU A 72 -30.12 -4.51 -39.84
C LEU A 72 -31.01 -3.67 -38.88
N LEU A 73 -30.69 -2.44 -38.60
CA LEU A 73 -31.53 -1.58 -37.73
C LEU A 73 -31.90 -0.29 -38.44
N SER A 74 -33.22 -0.12 -38.74
CA SER A 74 -33.76 1.09 -39.38
C SER A 74 -33.54 2.31 -38.50
N ARG A 75 -33.19 3.44 -39.11
CA ARG A 75 -32.98 4.77 -38.48
C ARG A 75 -34.11 5.19 -37.51
N LYS A 76 -35.32 4.70 -37.72
CA LYS A 76 -36.51 4.96 -36.86
C LYS A 76 -36.39 4.28 -35.48
N ARG A 77 -35.73 3.10 -35.36
CA ARG A 77 -35.52 2.43 -34.05
C ARG A 77 -34.38 3.04 -33.24
N LEU A 78 -33.38 3.60 -33.92
CA LEU A 78 -32.31 4.32 -33.20
C LEU A 78 -32.83 5.63 -32.57
N LEU A 79 -33.68 6.36 -33.28
CA LEU A 79 -34.33 7.59 -32.78
C LEU A 79 -35.27 7.31 -31.61
N SER A 80 -35.96 6.17 -31.60
CA SER A 80 -36.82 5.77 -30.47
C SER A 80 -36.00 5.39 -29.22
N LEU A 81 -34.84 4.74 -29.37
CA LEU A 81 -33.95 4.40 -28.25
C LEU A 81 -33.32 5.66 -27.64
N GLN A 82 -32.90 6.61 -28.45
CA GLN A 82 -32.39 7.90 -27.96
C GLN A 82 -33.49 8.70 -27.24
N GLY A 83 -34.73 8.67 -27.73
CA GLY A 83 -35.86 9.30 -27.07
C GLY A 83 -36.17 8.69 -25.68
N ILE A 84 -36.11 7.37 -25.56
CA ILE A 84 -36.29 6.65 -24.27
C ILE A 84 -35.18 6.98 -23.30
N LEU A 85 -33.92 7.06 -23.77
CA LEU A 85 -32.76 7.37 -22.93
C LEU A 85 -32.85 8.83 -22.43
N LEU A 86 -33.25 9.76 -23.30
CA LEU A 86 -33.45 11.17 -22.92
C LEU A 86 -34.60 11.34 -21.92
N ALA A 87 -35.72 10.64 -22.10
CA ALA A 87 -36.81 10.62 -21.14
C ALA A 87 -36.39 10.06 -19.78
N GLY A 88 -35.57 9.00 -19.78
CA GLY A 88 -34.97 8.45 -18.54
C GLY A 88 -34.11 9.45 -17.77
N ILE A 89 -33.25 10.17 -18.48
CA ILE A 89 -32.39 11.20 -17.87
C ILE A 89 -33.22 12.36 -17.28
N VAL A 90 -34.27 12.80 -17.98
CA VAL A 90 -35.15 13.85 -17.49
C VAL A 90 -35.94 13.39 -16.26
N CYS A 91 -36.37 12.14 -16.18
CA CYS A 91 -37.04 11.59 -14.99
C CYS A 91 -36.09 11.51 -13.81
N VAL A 92 -34.84 11.07 -13.99
CA VAL A 92 -33.83 11.01 -12.92
C VAL A 92 -33.48 12.41 -12.42
N ALA A 93 -33.30 13.38 -13.31
CA ALA A 93 -33.09 14.77 -12.95
C ALA A 93 -34.29 15.36 -12.19
N GLY A 94 -35.51 15.05 -12.60
CA GLY A 94 -36.74 15.46 -11.89
C GLY A 94 -36.82 14.91 -10.47
N ILE A 95 -36.50 13.64 -10.27
CA ILE A 95 -36.46 13.00 -8.94
C ILE A 95 -35.35 13.63 -8.05
N LEU A 96 -34.17 13.92 -8.61
CA LEU A 96 -33.09 14.58 -7.89
C LEU A 96 -33.49 16.01 -7.46
N ILE A 97 -34.11 16.78 -8.34
CA ILE A 97 -34.62 18.13 -8.02
C ILE A 97 -35.68 18.04 -6.94
N TYR A 98 -36.61 17.08 -7.04
CA TYR A 98 -37.67 16.90 -6.04
C TYR A 98 -37.09 16.58 -4.65
N THR A 99 -36.12 15.65 -4.57
CA THR A 99 -35.46 15.28 -3.28
C THR A 99 -34.69 16.42 -2.67
N VAL A 100 -34.06 17.28 -3.50
CA VAL A 100 -33.36 18.49 -3.03
C VAL A 100 -34.36 19.53 -2.49
N LEU A 101 -35.49 19.74 -3.21
CA LEU A 101 -36.54 20.66 -2.78
C LEU A 101 -37.25 20.20 -1.51
N GLU A 102 -37.42 18.91 -1.31
CA GLU A 102 -38.00 18.34 -0.09
C GLU A 102 -37.08 18.52 1.12
N LYS A 103 -35.74 18.37 0.93
CA LYS A 103 -34.73 18.68 1.94
C LYS A 103 -34.68 20.17 2.33
N ILE A 104 -35.00 21.06 1.41
CA ILE A 104 -35.03 22.52 1.67
C ILE A 104 -36.30 22.90 2.44
N LYS A 105 -37.40 22.12 2.31
CA LYS A 105 -38.65 22.35 3.04
C LYS A 105 -38.72 21.75 4.43
N SER A 106 -37.70 21.04 4.89
CA SER A 106 -37.62 20.53 6.25
C SER A 106 -37.48 21.70 7.24
N PRO A 107 -38.27 21.77 8.29
CA PRO A 107 -38.15 22.85 9.30
C PRO A 107 -36.77 22.79 9.94
N PRO A 108 -36.22 23.95 10.41
CA PRO A 108 -34.92 23.97 11.05
C PRO A 108 -34.93 23.02 12.25
N ILE A 109 -33.92 22.17 12.30
CA ILE A 109 -33.66 21.26 13.40
C ILE A 109 -33.51 22.14 14.65
N VAL A 110 -34.48 22.05 15.55
CA VAL A 110 -34.40 22.63 16.89
C VAL A 110 -33.17 22.01 17.54
N ALA A 111 -32.19 22.84 17.88
CA ALA A 111 -31.01 22.40 18.60
C ALA A 111 -31.45 21.62 19.85
N PRO A 112 -30.87 20.43 20.12
CA PRO A 112 -31.19 19.70 21.33
C PRO A 112 -30.86 20.60 22.56
N ALA A 113 -31.85 20.77 23.44
CA ALA A 113 -31.68 21.45 24.69
C ALA A 113 -30.45 20.90 25.41
N ALA A 114 -29.63 21.79 25.94
CA ALA A 114 -28.44 21.44 26.71
C ALA A 114 -28.81 20.35 27.74
N VAL A 115 -28.23 19.17 27.56
CA VAL A 115 -28.29 18.11 28.56
C VAL A 115 -27.56 18.64 29.77
N SER A 116 -28.32 18.86 30.85
CA SER A 116 -27.81 19.22 32.15
C SER A 116 -26.66 18.28 32.54
N ALA A 117 -25.55 18.87 32.93
CA ALA A 117 -24.38 18.21 33.43
C ALA A 117 -24.74 17.12 34.44
N GLY A 118 -24.48 15.87 34.14
CA GLY A 118 -24.61 14.76 35.06
C GLY A 118 -23.70 14.99 36.27
N ARG A 119 -24.26 14.71 37.44
CA ARG A 119 -23.55 14.75 38.73
C ARG A 119 -22.18 14.07 38.64
N PRO A 120 -21.12 14.69 39.21
CA PRO A 120 -19.85 14.01 39.35
C PRO A 120 -19.98 12.78 40.25
N ALA A 121 -19.26 11.74 39.92
CA ALA A 121 -19.15 10.49 40.69
C ALA A 121 -18.64 10.81 42.11
N PRO A 122 -19.10 10.06 43.13
CA PRO A 122 -18.67 10.27 44.52
C PRO A 122 -17.18 10.04 44.68
N GLN A 123 -16.48 11.00 45.22
CA GLN A 123 -15.09 10.88 45.67
C GLN A 123 -15.03 9.87 46.82
N PRO A 124 -13.98 9.05 46.94
CA PRO A 124 -13.77 8.19 48.08
C PRO A 124 -13.51 9.01 49.33
N ALA A 125 -14.09 8.57 50.43
CA ALA A 125 -14.02 9.19 51.73
C ALA A 125 -12.56 9.37 52.21
N PRO A 126 -12.22 10.49 52.92
CA PRO A 126 -10.90 10.68 53.46
C PRO A 126 -10.64 9.73 54.66
N ILE A 127 -9.46 9.14 54.67
CA ILE A 127 -8.96 8.30 55.75
C ILE A 127 -8.56 9.22 56.89
N ASP A 128 -9.17 9.05 58.05
CA ASP A 128 -8.82 9.72 59.30
C ASP A 128 -7.40 9.35 59.72
N VAL A 129 -6.50 10.34 59.79
CA VAL A 129 -5.20 10.23 60.45
C VAL A 129 -5.29 11.12 61.71
N PRO A 130 -4.97 10.58 62.88
CA PRO A 130 -5.08 11.31 64.12
C PRO A 130 -4.10 12.50 64.23
N ALA A 131 -4.61 13.65 64.62
CA ALA A 131 -3.88 14.88 64.84
C ALA A 131 -2.90 14.71 66.02
N GLN A 132 -1.63 15.00 65.79
CA GLN A 132 -0.67 15.25 66.86
C GLN A 132 -0.61 16.75 67.14
N ASP A 133 -0.82 17.11 68.41
CA ASP A 133 -0.78 18.45 68.97
C ASP A 133 0.61 19.09 68.78
N LEU A 134 0.66 20.28 68.14
CA LEU A 134 1.76 21.21 68.18
C LEU A 134 1.29 22.54 68.73
N PRO A 135 2.08 23.24 69.55
CA PRO A 135 1.66 24.35 70.45
C PRO A 135 1.37 25.62 69.61
N VAL A 136 0.25 26.26 70.03
CA VAL A 136 -0.24 27.53 69.55
C VAL A 136 0.73 28.64 69.98
N ALA A 137 1.35 29.33 69.05
CA ALA A 137 1.99 30.65 69.24
C ALA A 137 0.93 31.74 69.18
N LYS A 138 0.90 32.57 70.21
CA LYS A 138 0.06 33.75 70.26
C LYS A 138 0.54 34.81 69.28
N GLU A 139 -0.30 35.09 68.27
CA GLU A 139 -0.12 36.27 67.41
C GLU A 139 -0.78 37.46 67.98
N GLU A 140 -0.04 38.57 68.14
CA GLU A 140 -0.50 39.89 68.42
C GLU A 140 -1.15 40.50 67.14
N PRO A 141 -2.21 41.30 67.25
CA PRO A 141 -2.87 41.86 66.09
C PRO A 141 -2.03 43.00 65.47
N SER A 142 -1.43 42.76 64.36
CA SER A 142 -0.84 43.75 63.48
C SER A 142 -1.95 44.40 62.65
N ALA A 143 -2.07 45.74 62.82
CA ALA A 143 -2.93 46.58 62.02
C ALA A 143 -2.53 46.56 60.54
N TYR A 144 -3.22 45.81 59.73
CA TYR A 144 -3.15 45.91 58.25
C TYR A 144 -4.01 47.12 57.83
N GLU A 145 -3.35 48.19 57.46
CA GLU A 145 -3.94 49.22 56.62
C GLU A 145 -4.32 48.56 55.25
N SER A 146 -5.63 48.58 54.97
CA SER A 146 -6.17 48.22 53.70
C SER A 146 -5.74 49.25 52.62
N SER A 147 -4.55 49.07 52.01
CA SER A 147 -4.26 49.74 50.76
C SER A 147 -5.06 49.03 49.68
N GLU A 148 -6.11 49.65 49.17
CA GLU A 148 -6.74 49.23 47.91
C GLU A 148 -5.67 49.08 46.86
N PRO A 149 -5.61 47.92 46.06
CA PRO A 149 -4.67 47.77 44.99
C PRO A 149 -4.94 48.88 43.97
N THR A 150 -4.04 49.80 43.87
CA THR A 150 -4.00 50.80 42.78
C THR A 150 -4.15 50.04 41.48
N PRO A 151 -5.11 50.34 40.59
CA PRO A 151 -5.26 49.64 39.32
C PRO A 151 -3.92 49.77 38.58
N PRO A 152 -3.38 48.70 37.98
CA PRO A 152 -2.10 48.72 37.33
C PRO A 152 -2.11 49.86 36.30
N GLN A 153 -1.21 50.83 36.48
CA GLN A 153 -1.04 51.93 35.53
C GLN A 153 -0.78 51.23 34.19
N SER A 154 -1.73 51.37 33.27
CA SER A 154 -1.60 50.83 31.90
C SER A 154 -0.35 51.45 31.30
N GLU A 155 0.69 50.66 31.08
CA GLU A 155 1.90 51.07 30.36
C GLU A 155 1.47 51.85 29.10
N PRO A 156 2.08 53.00 28.81
CA PRO A 156 1.68 53.76 27.63
C PRO A 156 1.86 52.90 26.39
N LEU A 157 0.81 52.84 25.56
CA LEU A 157 0.78 52.02 24.37
C LEU A 157 1.99 52.33 23.46
N SER A 158 2.96 51.45 23.41
CA SER A 158 4.16 51.52 22.59
C SER A 158 4.35 50.23 21.78
N LEU A 159 5.23 50.27 20.78
CA LEU A 159 5.60 49.10 20.01
C LEU A 159 6.15 47.99 20.91
N GLN A 160 6.95 48.35 21.92
CA GLN A 160 7.50 47.40 22.90
C GLN A 160 6.42 46.67 23.72
N VAL A 161 5.37 47.36 24.11
CA VAL A 161 4.24 46.77 24.82
C VAL A 161 3.49 45.78 23.93
N ALA A 162 3.24 46.15 22.68
CA ALA A 162 2.63 45.24 21.70
C ALA A 162 3.49 43.99 21.45
N GLN A 163 4.82 44.15 21.34
CA GLN A 163 5.77 43.06 21.17
C GLN A 163 5.88 42.18 22.41
N LYS A 164 5.80 42.74 23.61
CA LYS A 164 5.75 41.97 24.88
C LYS A 164 4.54 41.04 24.93
N TYR A 165 3.35 41.51 24.52
CA TYR A 165 2.16 40.64 24.38
C TYR A 165 2.39 39.52 23.40
N TYR A 166 2.96 39.83 22.24
CA TYR A 166 3.25 38.82 21.19
C TYR A 166 4.21 37.74 21.68
N LEU A 167 5.31 38.11 22.35
CA LEU A 167 6.32 37.17 22.87
C LEU A 167 5.77 36.32 24.04
N ASN A 168 4.83 36.84 24.81
CA ASN A 168 4.16 36.13 25.89
C ASN A 168 3.05 35.20 25.39
N GLY A 169 2.79 35.12 24.07
CA GLY A 169 1.74 34.29 23.50
C GLY A 169 0.32 34.88 23.60
N ASP A 170 0.19 36.11 24.09
CA ASP A 170 -1.10 36.82 24.17
C ASP A 170 -1.39 37.55 22.85
N TYR A 171 -1.73 36.72 21.83
CA TYR A 171 -1.89 37.19 20.45
C TYR A 171 -3.08 38.12 20.26
N ASP A 172 -4.14 38.00 21.07
CA ASP A 172 -5.32 38.86 20.99
C ASP A 172 -5.01 40.28 21.46
N ASN A 173 -4.35 40.43 22.62
CA ASN A 173 -3.93 41.73 23.12
C ASN A 173 -2.82 42.33 22.26
N ALA A 174 -1.88 41.50 21.75
CA ALA A 174 -0.90 41.94 20.77
C ALA A 174 -1.56 42.51 19.49
N PHE A 175 -2.54 41.79 18.92
CA PHE A 175 -3.29 42.25 17.76
C PHE A 175 -3.97 43.60 18.01
N ARG A 176 -4.69 43.71 19.12
CA ARG A 176 -5.36 44.97 19.51
C ARG A 176 -4.38 46.13 19.73
N ALA A 177 -3.23 45.85 20.30
CA ALA A 177 -2.19 46.87 20.50
C ALA A 177 -1.59 47.31 19.14
N TYR A 178 -1.25 46.41 18.25
CA TYR A 178 -0.78 46.73 16.89
C TYR A 178 -1.84 47.49 16.08
N ASP A 179 -3.13 47.08 16.14
CA ASP A 179 -4.23 47.80 15.47
C ASP A 179 -4.39 49.23 15.99
N LYS A 180 -4.32 49.46 17.31
CA LYS A 180 -4.34 50.79 17.86
C LYS A 180 -3.17 51.66 17.41
N LEU A 181 -1.95 51.10 17.33
CA LEU A 181 -0.77 51.78 16.79
C LEU A 181 -0.94 52.12 15.30
N TYR A 182 -1.44 51.16 14.50
CA TYR A 182 -1.72 51.35 13.09
C TYR A 182 -2.71 52.48 12.81
N ARG A 183 -3.80 52.56 13.60
CA ARG A 183 -4.81 53.64 13.45
C ARG A 183 -4.32 55.01 13.88
N ARG A 184 -3.32 55.07 14.79
CA ARG A 184 -2.72 56.33 15.21
C ARG A 184 -1.77 56.92 14.22
N LEU A 185 -1.17 56.08 13.33
CA LEU A 185 -0.23 56.55 12.34
C LEU A 185 -0.96 57.14 11.12
N PRO A 186 -0.66 58.41 10.73
CA PRO A 186 -1.24 59.02 9.52
C PRO A 186 -0.84 58.22 8.25
N ALA A 187 -1.77 58.09 7.31
CA ALA A 187 -1.55 57.42 6.06
C ALA A 187 -0.72 58.31 5.07
N THR A 188 0.51 58.57 5.42
CA THR A 188 1.45 59.35 4.60
C THR A 188 2.46 58.40 3.96
N GLU A 189 3.08 58.77 2.86
CA GLU A 189 4.08 57.97 2.18
C GLU A 189 5.29 57.66 3.07
N GLN A 190 5.67 58.58 3.94
CA GLN A 190 6.76 58.41 4.91
C GLN A 190 6.43 57.34 5.98
N ASN A 191 5.18 57.21 6.38
CA ASN A 191 4.75 56.26 7.39
C ASN A 191 4.36 54.87 6.81
N GLN A 192 4.25 54.75 5.49
CA GLN A 192 3.79 53.55 4.84
C GLN A 192 4.64 52.29 5.20
N PRO A 193 5.96 52.32 5.27
CA PRO A 193 6.77 51.19 5.72
C PRO A 193 6.44 50.71 7.10
N VAL A 194 6.24 51.65 8.04
CA VAL A 194 5.86 51.33 9.43
C VAL A 194 4.43 50.79 9.51
N ARG A 195 3.51 51.32 8.73
CA ARG A 195 2.12 50.81 8.63
C ARG A 195 2.10 49.39 8.06
N ASP A 196 2.86 49.12 7.02
CA ASP A 196 2.96 47.78 6.44
C ASP A 196 3.55 46.78 7.44
N PHE A 197 4.55 47.19 8.21
CA PHE A 197 5.11 46.39 9.31
C PHE A 197 4.07 46.08 10.39
N LEU A 198 3.29 47.07 10.83
CA LEU A 198 2.21 46.86 11.85
C LEU A 198 1.15 45.90 11.31
N LEU A 199 0.79 46.00 10.02
CA LEU A 199 -0.10 45.04 9.36
C LEU A 199 0.51 43.63 9.35
N LEU A 200 1.81 43.50 9.06
CA LEU A 200 2.49 42.18 9.14
C LEU A 200 2.37 41.59 10.54
N ARG A 201 2.62 42.41 11.61
CA ARG A 201 2.48 41.93 13.00
C ARG A 201 1.07 41.51 13.33
N MET A 202 0.05 42.29 12.91
CA MET A 202 -1.35 41.90 13.07
C MET A 202 -1.68 40.59 12.37
N ALA A 203 -1.15 40.39 11.14
CA ALA A 203 -1.35 39.13 10.41
C ALA A 203 -0.70 37.95 11.13
N LEU A 204 0.51 38.10 11.66
CA LEU A 204 1.19 37.08 12.45
C LEU A 204 0.41 36.73 13.73
N CYS A 205 -0.07 37.74 14.47
CA CYS A 205 -0.93 37.54 15.62
C CYS A 205 -2.21 36.77 15.26
N GLY A 206 -2.90 37.16 14.19
CA GLY A 206 -4.11 36.50 13.71
C GLY A 206 -3.88 35.05 13.34
N ARG A 207 -2.75 34.75 12.67
CA ARG A 207 -2.40 33.38 12.29
C ARG A 207 -2.11 32.49 13.50
N THR A 208 -1.25 32.94 14.43
CA THR A 208 -0.88 32.17 15.63
C THR A 208 -2.04 32.08 16.64
N GLY A 209 -2.91 33.08 16.71
CA GLY A 209 -4.13 33.09 17.50
C GLY A 209 -5.31 32.36 16.89
N GLY A 210 -5.14 31.68 15.75
CA GLY A 210 -6.18 30.82 15.12
C GLY A 210 -7.12 31.55 14.14
N ASN A 211 -7.01 32.87 13.95
CA ASN A 211 -7.83 33.62 12.98
C ASN A 211 -7.17 33.71 11.61
N VAL A 212 -7.03 32.53 10.98
CA VAL A 212 -6.30 32.36 9.70
C VAL A 212 -6.93 33.15 8.54
N GLN A 213 -8.26 33.32 8.52
CA GLN A 213 -8.92 34.07 7.42
C GLN A 213 -8.62 35.56 7.46
N GLN A 214 -8.67 36.16 8.65
CA GLN A 214 -8.29 37.58 8.83
C GLN A 214 -6.81 37.79 8.53
N ALA A 215 -5.95 36.89 9.01
CA ALA A 215 -4.52 36.93 8.75
C ALA A 215 -4.23 36.88 7.23
N ASP A 216 -4.88 35.98 6.47
CA ASP A 216 -4.69 35.89 5.01
C ASP A 216 -5.08 37.19 4.30
N THR A 217 -6.17 37.83 4.69
CA THR A 217 -6.58 39.12 4.13
C THR A 217 -5.52 40.21 4.36
N ILE A 218 -4.96 40.27 5.57
CA ILE A 218 -3.92 41.24 5.91
C ILE A 218 -2.61 40.89 5.17
N PHE A 219 -2.21 39.62 5.09
CA PHE A 219 -1.03 39.20 4.31
C PHE A 219 -1.14 39.58 2.84
N ARG A 220 -2.34 39.54 2.24
CA ARG A 220 -2.53 40.02 0.86
C ARG A 220 -2.20 41.50 0.71
N THR A 221 -2.57 42.34 1.68
CA THR A 221 -2.21 43.75 1.69
C THR A 221 -0.72 43.95 1.87
N VAL A 222 -0.09 43.24 2.82
CA VAL A 222 1.36 43.33 3.08
C VAL A 222 2.18 42.81 1.88
N ALA A 223 1.66 41.82 1.14
CA ALA A 223 2.33 41.33 -0.09
C ALA A 223 2.45 42.38 -1.21
N LEU A 224 1.78 43.53 -1.11
CA LEU A 224 1.87 44.65 -2.00
C LEU A 224 2.83 45.77 -1.48
N SER A 225 3.43 45.58 -0.32
CA SER A 225 4.36 46.53 0.30
C SER A 225 5.52 46.87 -0.62
N ARG A 226 6.01 48.09 -0.57
CA ARG A 226 7.22 48.52 -1.27
C ARG A 226 8.50 47.89 -0.72
N LEU A 227 8.47 47.38 0.53
CA LEU A 227 9.61 46.73 1.16
C LEU A 227 9.69 45.24 0.78
N PRO A 228 10.78 44.80 0.08
CA PRO A 228 10.93 43.42 -0.36
C PRO A 228 10.86 42.40 0.80
N ILE A 229 11.41 42.73 1.96
CA ILE A 229 11.38 41.84 3.14
C ILE A 229 9.95 41.55 3.64
N LEU A 230 9.11 42.59 3.76
CA LEU A 230 7.73 42.44 4.22
C LEU A 230 6.91 41.65 3.17
N ARG A 231 7.16 41.89 1.89
CA ARG A 231 6.59 41.09 0.80
C ARG A 231 6.98 39.64 0.89
N ALA A 232 8.26 39.33 1.10
CA ALA A 232 8.79 37.99 1.19
C ALA A 232 8.14 37.23 2.36
N ILE A 233 8.09 37.84 3.54
CA ILE A 233 7.48 37.24 4.72
C ILE A 233 5.98 36.98 4.49
N ALA A 234 5.24 37.97 3.97
CA ALA A 234 3.82 37.83 3.70
C ALA A 234 3.52 36.68 2.72
N ARG A 235 4.30 36.58 1.64
CA ARG A 235 4.17 35.49 0.64
C ARG A 235 4.50 34.12 1.21
N TYR A 236 5.50 34.02 2.09
CA TYR A 236 5.80 32.80 2.81
C TYR A 236 4.57 32.28 3.59
N TYR A 237 3.95 33.12 4.41
CA TYR A 237 2.76 32.75 5.18
C TYR A 237 1.52 32.52 4.31
N GLN A 238 1.39 33.24 3.18
CA GLN A 238 0.35 32.93 2.19
C GLN A 238 0.54 31.56 1.56
N SER A 239 1.78 31.13 1.27
CA SER A 239 2.07 29.80 0.76
C SER A 239 1.56 28.73 1.72
N ILE A 240 1.82 28.86 3.03
CA ILE A 240 1.36 27.91 4.02
C ILE A 240 -0.18 27.90 4.09
N THR A 241 -0.84 29.06 4.08
CA THR A 241 -2.30 29.14 4.11
C THR A 241 -2.95 28.51 2.86
N LEU A 242 -2.30 28.60 1.71
CA LEU A 242 -2.76 27.98 0.47
C LEU A 242 -2.58 26.45 0.50
N LEU A 243 -1.49 25.97 1.13
CA LEU A 243 -1.30 24.53 1.40
C LEU A 243 -2.42 23.95 2.27
N ASP A 244 -2.76 24.65 3.36
CA ASP A 244 -3.85 24.25 4.25
C ASP A 244 -5.21 24.21 3.51
N ARG A 245 -5.38 25.00 2.45
CA ARG A 245 -6.57 25.02 1.57
C ARG A 245 -6.46 24.11 0.37
N GLN A 246 -5.43 23.29 0.27
CA GLN A 246 -5.17 22.36 -0.85
C GLN A 246 -5.00 23.06 -2.22
N ARG A 247 -4.65 24.36 -2.24
CA ARG A 247 -4.38 25.11 -3.46
C ARG A 247 -2.89 25.03 -3.80
N TYR A 248 -2.43 23.83 -4.18
CA TYR A 248 -1.01 23.47 -4.23
C TYR A 248 -0.18 24.31 -5.21
N LEU A 249 -0.65 24.52 -6.44
CA LEU A 249 0.10 25.30 -7.44
C LEU A 249 0.25 26.77 -7.02
N GLU A 250 -0.77 27.33 -6.42
CA GLU A 250 -0.70 28.71 -5.93
C GLU A 250 0.21 28.83 -4.71
N ALA A 251 0.20 27.80 -3.83
CA ALA A 251 1.12 27.73 -2.70
C ALA A 251 2.58 27.69 -3.19
N ALA A 252 2.89 26.84 -4.17
CA ALA A 252 4.20 26.80 -4.80
C ALA A 252 4.57 28.13 -5.42
N ALA A 253 3.65 28.79 -6.14
CA ALA A 253 3.90 30.09 -6.74
C ALA A 253 4.27 31.17 -5.70
N ARG A 254 3.61 31.20 -4.53
CA ARG A 254 3.98 32.12 -3.45
C ARG A 254 5.36 31.82 -2.87
N ALA A 255 5.72 30.57 -2.71
CA ALA A 255 7.05 30.17 -2.28
C ALA A 255 8.13 30.59 -3.31
N TYR A 256 7.90 30.35 -4.59
CA TYR A 256 8.81 30.81 -5.66
C TYR A 256 8.94 32.33 -5.70
N GLN A 257 7.85 33.08 -5.51
CA GLN A 257 7.91 34.54 -5.42
C GLN A 257 8.77 35.02 -4.25
N THR A 258 8.80 34.29 -3.15
CA THR A 258 9.70 34.61 -2.02
C THR A 258 11.14 34.29 -2.38
N ILE A 259 11.43 33.14 -2.98
CA ILE A 259 12.77 32.75 -3.46
C ILE A 259 13.30 33.83 -4.43
N ALA A 260 12.44 34.29 -5.32
CA ALA A 260 12.78 35.26 -6.36
C ALA A 260 13.16 36.64 -5.79
N LEU A 261 12.68 36.99 -4.61
CA LEU A 261 12.90 38.32 -3.99
C LEU A 261 13.97 38.29 -2.90
N ILE A 262 14.31 37.13 -2.34
CA ILE A 262 15.09 37.05 -1.11
C ILE A 262 16.51 37.64 -1.25
N GLU A 263 17.07 37.66 -2.46
CA GLU A 263 18.41 38.20 -2.71
C GLU A 263 18.46 39.73 -2.71
N VAL A 264 17.33 40.42 -2.87
CA VAL A 264 17.22 41.90 -2.77
C VAL A 264 16.95 42.35 -1.34
N VAL A 265 16.62 41.42 -0.46
CA VAL A 265 16.34 41.73 0.94
C VAL A 265 17.68 42.06 1.63
N ASP A 266 17.84 43.29 2.07
CA ASP A 266 18.97 43.70 2.91
C ASP A 266 18.79 43.11 4.34
N CYS A 267 19.30 41.91 4.55
CA CYS A 267 19.19 41.18 5.79
C CYS A 267 20.39 40.24 5.99
N ASP A 268 20.51 39.63 7.18
CA ASP A 268 21.56 38.65 7.46
C ASP A 268 21.57 37.54 6.39
N PRO A 269 22.73 37.28 5.75
CA PRO A 269 22.85 36.21 4.76
C PRO A 269 22.41 34.83 5.26
N LYS A 270 22.58 34.56 6.55
CA LYS A 270 22.12 33.31 7.19
C LYS A 270 20.60 33.23 7.19
N TRP A 271 19.94 34.34 7.55
CA TRP A 271 18.46 34.40 7.51
C TRP A 271 17.94 34.25 6.09
N SER A 272 18.55 34.94 5.12
CA SER A 272 18.15 34.83 3.70
C SER A 272 18.32 33.39 3.17
N ALA A 273 19.40 32.70 3.54
CA ALA A 273 19.65 31.32 3.19
C ALA A 273 18.61 30.37 3.84
N ALA A 274 18.31 30.60 5.13
CA ALA A 274 17.29 29.82 5.84
C ALA A 274 15.91 29.98 5.20
N VAL A 275 15.48 31.23 4.94
CA VAL A 275 14.18 31.50 4.28
C VAL A 275 14.11 30.89 2.89
N ARG A 276 15.21 30.92 2.12
CA ARG A 276 15.28 30.26 0.82
C ARG A 276 15.07 28.74 0.95
N ALA A 277 15.73 28.12 1.91
CA ALA A 277 15.55 26.69 2.18
C ALA A 277 14.10 26.37 2.58
N GLN A 278 13.48 27.20 3.44
CA GLN A 278 12.08 27.05 3.84
C GLN A 278 11.12 27.18 2.65
N CYS A 279 11.37 28.11 1.75
CA CYS A 279 10.55 28.28 0.55
C CYS A 279 10.75 27.12 -0.45
N CYS A 280 11.97 26.58 -0.56
CA CYS A 280 12.18 25.34 -1.32
C CYS A 280 11.39 24.18 -0.73
N PHE A 281 11.36 24.03 0.61
CA PHE A 281 10.54 23.04 1.28
C PHE A 281 9.06 23.22 0.95
N LEU A 282 8.50 24.43 1.12
CA LEU A 282 7.09 24.70 0.85
C LEU A 282 6.69 24.46 -0.62
N ALA A 283 7.54 24.86 -1.55
CA ALA A 283 7.28 24.61 -2.96
C ALA A 283 7.36 23.12 -3.30
N ALA A 284 8.34 22.40 -2.76
CA ALA A 284 8.51 20.97 -2.93
C ALA A 284 7.33 20.18 -2.32
N GLU A 285 6.91 20.54 -1.11
CA GLU A 285 5.74 19.98 -0.45
C GLU A 285 4.48 20.20 -1.29
N ALA A 286 4.25 21.44 -1.75
CA ALA A 286 3.08 21.79 -2.56
C ALA A 286 3.01 20.95 -3.84
N LEU A 287 4.13 20.86 -4.59
CA LEU A 287 4.17 20.06 -5.82
C LEU A 287 4.05 18.56 -5.53
N THR A 288 4.63 18.07 -4.44
CA THR A 288 4.51 16.66 -4.03
C THR A 288 3.06 16.33 -3.66
N ARG A 289 2.39 17.17 -2.85
CA ARG A 289 0.95 16.97 -2.51
C ARG A 289 0.07 17.01 -3.77
N ASN A 290 0.37 17.91 -4.70
CA ASN A 290 -0.34 17.96 -5.98
C ASN A 290 -0.14 16.68 -6.79
N LEU A 291 1.10 16.18 -6.88
CA LEU A 291 1.41 14.91 -7.53
C LEU A 291 0.64 13.73 -6.92
N LEU A 292 0.64 13.62 -5.60
CA LEU A 292 -0.06 12.56 -4.89
C LEU A 292 -1.58 12.64 -5.06
N SER A 293 -2.14 13.86 -5.10
CA SER A 293 -3.59 14.06 -5.34
C SER A 293 -4.04 13.62 -6.73
N LEU A 294 -3.19 13.80 -7.75
CA LEU A 294 -3.47 13.36 -9.12
C LEU A 294 -3.50 11.84 -9.28
N GLN A 295 -2.79 11.12 -8.42
CA GLN A 295 -2.70 9.66 -8.48
C GLN A 295 -3.84 8.95 -7.73
N GLY A 296 -4.81 9.69 -7.22
CA GLY A 296 -5.95 9.10 -6.51
C GLY A 296 -5.58 8.43 -5.18
N ALA A 297 -4.39 8.69 -4.66
CA ALA A 297 -4.01 8.32 -3.32
C ALA A 297 -4.96 9.01 -2.34
N GLY A 298 -6.05 8.34 -2.06
CA GLY A 298 -7.12 8.85 -1.21
C GLY A 298 -6.65 9.03 0.23
N GLY A 299 -6.30 10.23 0.56
CA GLY A 299 -5.87 10.68 1.86
C GLY A 299 -4.61 11.50 1.74
N ASP A 300 -4.67 12.75 2.20
CA ASP A 300 -3.48 13.53 2.49
C ASP A 300 -2.58 12.66 3.39
N PRO A 301 -1.33 12.34 3.00
CA PRO A 301 -0.45 11.61 3.88
C PRO A 301 -0.42 12.37 5.21
N ALA A 302 -0.58 11.64 6.31
CA ALA A 302 -0.80 12.18 7.65
C ALA A 302 -0.07 13.50 7.86
N THR A 303 -0.73 14.49 8.43
CA THR A 303 -0.21 15.85 8.65
C THR A 303 1.20 15.87 9.25
N ASP A 304 1.57 14.79 9.93
CA ASP A 304 2.88 14.60 10.55
C ASP A 304 4.03 14.38 9.55
N LEU A 305 3.71 14.03 8.29
CA LEU A 305 4.72 13.84 7.24
C LEU A 305 5.53 15.12 6.97
N TRP A 306 4.88 16.28 7.03
CA TRP A 306 5.49 17.53 6.59
C TRP A 306 6.19 18.29 7.71
N GLY A 307 5.89 18.00 8.98
CA GLY A 307 6.37 18.74 10.15
C GLY A 307 5.73 20.14 10.26
N GLY A 308 6.14 20.90 11.23
CA GLY A 308 5.68 22.27 11.40
C GLY A 308 6.44 23.27 10.49
N TYR A 309 5.89 24.47 10.32
CA TYR A 309 6.54 25.52 9.55
C TYR A 309 7.22 26.52 10.51
N PRO A 310 8.55 26.75 10.38
CA PRO A 310 9.26 27.66 11.25
C PRO A 310 8.81 29.10 11.02
N GLN A 311 8.86 29.91 12.08
CA GLN A 311 8.67 31.35 11.97
C GLN A 311 9.91 31.99 11.35
N ILE A 312 9.70 32.83 10.33
CA ILE A 312 10.77 33.51 9.61
C ILE A 312 10.82 35.01 9.91
N ASP A 313 10.46 35.40 11.13
CA ASP A 313 10.39 36.83 11.51
C ASP A 313 11.76 37.34 11.98
N PRO A 314 12.44 38.20 11.22
CA PRO A 314 13.75 38.77 11.60
C PRO A 314 13.62 39.93 12.60
N PHE A 315 12.42 40.42 12.87
CA PHE A 315 12.14 41.61 13.64
C PHE A 315 11.91 41.36 15.14
N VAL A 316 11.93 40.12 15.59
CA VAL A 316 11.54 39.74 16.95
C VAL A 316 12.41 40.41 18.01
N ASN A 317 13.71 40.60 17.73
CA ASN A 317 14.69 41.12 18.67
C ASN A 317 15.11 42.56 18.42
N LEU A 318 14.45 43.30 17.49
CA LEU A 318 14.80 44.69 17.18
C LEU A 318 14.04 45.66 18.13
N ASP A 319 14.75 46.67 18.63
CA ASP A 319 14.14 47.77 19.31
C ASP A 319 13.47 48.75 18.30
N GLU A 320 12.69 49.72 18.80
CA GLU A 320 11.96 50.64 17.94
C GLU A 320 12.86 51.51 17.06
N ALA A 321 14.01 51.92 17.55
CA ALA A 321 14.94 52.75 16.78
C ALA A 321 15.64 51.93 15.67
N GLN A 322 16.07 50.73 16.02
CA GLN A 322 16.63 49.78 15.05
C GLN A 322 15.63 49.41 13.96
N LEU A 323 14.38 49.15 14.36
CA LEU A 323 13.28 48.87 13.45
C LEU A 323 12.99 50.02 12.49
N ARG A 324 12.88 51.25 13.04
CA ARG A 324 12.68 52.45 12.23
C ARG A 324 13.83 52.66 11.24
N THR A 325 15.06 52.50 11.70
CA THR A 325 16.25 52.60 10.85
C THR A 325 16.19 51.58 9.73
N PHE A 326 15.89 50.34 10.07
CA PHE A 326 15.75 49.24 9.09
C PHE A 326 14.66 49.49 8.07
N LEU A 327 13.47 49.89 8.49
CA LEU A 327 12.33 50.17 7.62
C LEU A 327 12.56 51.41 6.70
N HIS A 328 13.44 52.32 7.10
CA HIS A 328 13.83 53.47 6.26
C HIS A 328 15.02 53.21 5.35
N SER A 329 15.94 52.28 5.72
CA SER A 329 17.10 51.91 4.91
C SER A 329 16.77 51.01 3.73
N GLY A 330 15.66 50.29 3.81
CA GLY A 330 15.18 49.42 2.73
C GLY A 330 14.56 50.12 1.53
N ARG A 331 14.89 51.39 1.30
CA ARG A 331 14.38 52.17 0.18
C ARG A 331 15.04 51.79 -1.15
N GLU A 332 14.24 51.75 -2.20
CA GLU A 332 14.61 51.97 -3.60
C GLU A 332 15.18 50.84 -4.42
N THR A 333 14.41 49.76 -4.57
CA THR A 333 14.63 48.91 -5.75
C THR A 333 13.54 49.06 -6.81
N LEU A 334 12.58 49.99 -6.63
CA LEU A 334 11.41 50.12 -7.52
C LEU A 334 11.58 51.09 -8.71
N ASP A 335 12.59 51.96 -8.69
CA ASP A 335 12.82 52.89 -9.81
C ASP A 335 13.53 52.23 -11.01
N GLN A 336 13.99 51.00 -10.89
CA GLN A 336 14.61 50.25 -11.98
C GLN A 336 13.58 49.53 -12.89
N ALA A 337 12.31 49.56 -12.56
CA ALA A 337 11.24 48.95 -13.38
C ALA A 337 11.15 49.50 -14.82
N LEU A 338 11.71 50.70 -15.08
CA LEU A 338 11.74 51.33 -16.39
C LEU A 338 12.81 50.74 -17.33
N LEU A 339 13.77 49.94 -16.83
CA LEU A 339 14.91 49.45 -17.63
C LEU A 339 14.68 48.08 -18.28
N GLY A 340 13.57 47.41 -17.96
CA GLY A 340 13.29 46.05 -18.39
C GLY A 340 14.27 45.00 -17.79
N PRO A 341 14.09 43.72 -18.08
CA PRO A 341 14.90 42.63 -17.49
C PRO A 341 16.39 42.76 -17.86
N GLN A 342 17.26 42.76 -16.84
CA GLN A 342 18.72 42.79 -17.04
C GLN A 342 19.27 41.37 -16.78
N ILE A 343 20.06 40.86 -17.73
CA ILE A 343 20.66 39.54 -17.68
C ILE A 343 22.15 39.68 -17.94
N ARG A 344 22.98 39.26 -16.99
CA ARG A 344 24.44 39.36 -17.06
C ARG A 344 25.07 37.99 -16.71
N PRO A 345 26.16 37.58 -17.37
CA PRO A 345 26.93 36.44 -16.96
C PRO A 345 27.52 36.68 -15.56
N ALA A 346 27.43 35.72 -14.70
CA ALA A 346 27.99 35.73 -13.34
C ALA A 346 29.21 34.83 -13.25
N PRO A 347 30.21 35.12 -12.37
CA PRO A 347 31.34 34.26 -12.17
C PRO A 347 30.87 32.89 -11.68
N GLY A 348 31.29 31.81 -12.38
CA GLY A 348 30.96 30.42 -12.02
C GLY A 348 32.14 29.71 -11.40
N ASP A 349 31.88 28.82 -10.45
CA ASP A 349 32.90 27.99 -9.78
C ASP A 349 33.00 26.57 -10.40
N GLY A 350 32.40 26.35 -11.57
CA GLY A 350 32.30 25.02 -12.16
C GLY A 350 31.91 25.00 -13.65
N ALA A 351 31.68 23.80 -14.16
CA ALA A 351 31.44 23.54 -15.57
C ALA A 351 30.15 24.17 -16.15
N ALA A 352 29.21 24.60 -15.31
CA ALA A 352 27.94 25.16 -15.76
C ALA A 352 27.96 26.70 -15.70
N PRO A 353 27.54 27.42 -16.80
CA PRO A 353 27.45 28.86 -16.81
C PRO A 353 26.42 29.37 -15.78
N ARG A 354 26.78 30.45 -15.07
CA ARG A 354 25.89 31.12 -14.12
C ARG A 354 25.53 32.51 -14.61
N TRP A 355 24.36 32.98 -14.20
CA TRP A 355 23.80 34.22 -14.63
C TRP A 355 23.28 35.03 -13.46
N SER A 356 23.37 36.36 -13.58
CA SER A 356 22.67 37.29 -12.70
C SER A 356 21.47 37.85 -13.47
N VAL A 357 20.32 37.81 -12.88
CA VAL A 357 19.05 38.27 -13.49
C VAL A 357 18.36 39.23 -12.53
N THR A 358 17.97 40.41 -13.04
CA THR A 358 17.14 41.36 -12.32
C THR A 358 15.94 41.71 -13.21
N CYS A 359 14.75 41.55 -12.68
CA CYS A 359 13.47 41.80 -13.35
C CYS A 359 12.47 42.36 -12.33
N ASP A 360 11.97 43.58 -12.56
CA ASP A 360 11.04 44.28 -11.68
C ASP A 360 9.70 44.55 -12.39
N GLY A 361 8.94 43.52 -12.61
CA GLY A 361 7.56 43.60 -13.10
C GLY A 361 7.38 43.50 -14.61
N ALA A 362 8.44 43.18 -15.39
CA ALA A 362 8.25 42.80 -16.80
C ALA A 362 7.46 41.50 -16.90
N SER A 363 6.80 41.27 -18.04
CA SER A 363 6.07 40.04 -18.29
C SER A 363 7.02 38.82 -18.33
N LEU A 364 6.51 37.63 -17.99
CA LEU A 364 7.27 36.39 -18.11
C LEU A 364 7.81 36.20 -19.53
N GLU A 365 7.01 36.53 -20.54
CA GLU A 365 7.38 36.41 -21.96
C GLU A 365 8.54 37.33 -22.31
N GLU A 366 8.52 38.57 -21.86
CA GLU A 366 9.61 39.55 -22.09
C GLU A 366 10.89 39.08 -21.39
N LEU A 367 10.80 38.67 -20.13
CA LEU A 367 11.95 38.15 -19.39
C LEU A 367 12.58 36.96 -20.10
N LEU A 368 11.80 35.95 -20.48
CA LEU A 368 12.30 34.74 -21.12
C LEU A 368 12.82 34.99 -22.54
N SER A 369 12.19 35.88 -23.27
CA SER A 369 12.70 36.30 -24.60
C SER A 369 14.08 36.95 -24.51
N ARG A 370 14.26 37.86 -23.54
CA ARG A 370 15.59 38.48 -23.30
C ARG A 370 16.60 37.48 -22.78
N PHE A 371 16.15 36.57 -21.92
CA PHE A 371 17.01 35.51 -21.42
C PHE A 371 17.50 34.59 -22.55
N ALA A 372 16.58 34.16 -23.42
CA ALA A 372 16.89 33.36 -24.60
C ALA A 372 17.93 34.09 -25.52
N GLY A 373 17.73 35.36 -25.78
CA GLY A 373 18.68 36.17 -26.57
C GLY A 373 20.07 36.30 -25.95
N SER A 374 20.16 36.39 -24.63
CA SER A 374 21.43 36.51 -23.88
C SER A 374 22.17 35.20 -23.69
N THR A 375 21.48 34.08 -23.58
CA THR A 375 22.02 32.75 -23.20
C THR A 375 22.06 31.74 -24.33
N ARG A 376 21.46 32.03 -25.47
CA ARG A 376 21.22 31.12 -26.60
C ARG A 376 20.33 29.91 -26.24
N VAL A 377 19.59 29.99 -25.17
CA VAL A 377 18.58 29.01 -24.76
C VAL A 377 17.35 29.21 -25.64
N ASN A 378 16.83 28.13 -26.20
CA ASN A 378 15.59 28.20 -26.98
C ASN A 378 14.41 28.01 -26.03
N VAL A 379 13.49 28.97 -26.00
CA VAL A 379 12.27 28.93 -25.17
C VAL A 379 11.06 28.61 -26.04
N ARG A 380 10.40 27.55 -25.73
CA ARG A 380 9.18 27.06 -26.39
C ARG A 380 8.01 27.12 -25.43
N TRP A 381 6.90 27.67 -25.88
CA TRP A 381 5.62 27.65 -25.21
C TRP A 381 4.80 26.46 -25.73
N LEU A 382 4.27 25.64 -24.83
CA LEU A 382 3.29 24.64 -25.20
C LEU A 382 1.91 25.29 -25.08
N ASP A 383 1.28 25.55 -26.23
CA ASP A 383 -0.06 26.11 -26.32
C ASP A 383 -1.07 24.98 -26.51
N SER A 384 -2.09 24.90 -25.68
CA SER A 384 -3.23 23.98 -25.90
C SER A 384 -4.18 24.49 -27.01
N GLY A 385 -4.05 25.73 -27.40
CA GLY A 385 -4.87 26.36 -28.43
C GLY A 385 -6.33 26.59 -28.05
N GLN A 386 -6.72 26.37 -26.80
CA GLN A 386 -8.12 26.38 -26.38
C GLN A 386 -8.50 27.30 -25.22
N ALA A 387 -7.54 27.89 -24.49
CA ALA A 387 -7.87 28.67 -23.30
C ALA A 387 -7.43 30.12 -23.36
N PRO A 388 -8.35 31.09 -23.17
CA PRO A 388 -8.01 32.52 -23.05
C PRO A 388 -7.11 32.85 -21.85
N ASP A 389 -6.99 31.93 -20.87
CA ASP A 389 -6.14 32.10 -19.69
C ASP A 389 -4.65 31.84 -19.95
N GLU A 390 -4.28 31.16 -21.05
CA GLU A 390 -2.86 30.92 -21.42
C GLU A 390 -2.10 32.22 -21.69
N GLU A 391 -2.71 33.17 -22.41
CA GLU A 391 -2.14 34.49 -22.61
C GLU A 391 -1.99 35.25 -21.29
N ALA A 392 -2.89 35.05 -20.34
CA ALA A 392 -2.83 35.69 -19.03
C ALA A 392 -1.58 35.26 -18.23
N GLY A 393 -1.18 33.99 -18.30
CA GLY A 393 0.03 33.45 -17.65
C GLY A 393 1.32 34.10 -18.19
N ARG A 394 1.45 34.24 -19.52
CA ARG A 394 2.59 34.85 -20.21
C ARG A 394 2.76 36.33 -19.87
N ARG A 395 1.66 37.05 -19.74
CA ARG A 395 1.63 38.50 -19.45
C ARG A 395 1.73 38.83 -17.96
N ARG A 396 1.75 37.84 -17.06
CA ARG A 396 1.89 38.06 -15.60
C ARG A 396 3.24 38.71 -15.29
N PRO A 397 3.27 39.74 -14.44
CA PRO A 397 4.51 40.41 -14.05
C PRO A 397 5.36 39.49 -13.17
N VAL A 398 6.64 39.43 -13.51
CA VAL A 398 7.65 38.64 -12.77
C VAL A 398 8.55 39.60 -12.00
N TYR A 399 8.76 39.29 -10.74
CA TYR A 399 9.74 39.97 -9.89
C TYR A 399 10.82 38.95 -9.53
N LEU A 400 11.99 39.07 -10.16
CA LEU A 400 13.05 38.07 -10.07
C LEU A 400 14.41 38.74 -9.87
N HIS A 401 15.07 38.42 -8.76
CA HIS A 401 16.42 38.86 -8.46
C HIS A 401 17.28 37.68 -8.06
N MET A 402 18.20 37.29 -8.92
CA MET A 402 19.09 36.13 -8.68
C MET A 402 20.50 36.52 -9.13
N ALA A 403 21.48 36.44 -8.21
CA ALA A 403 22.84 36.93 -8.48
C ALA A 403 23.74 35.88 -9.15
N ARG A 404 23.57 34.61 -8.86
CA ARG A 404 24.47 33.49 -9.30
C ARG A 404 23.69 32.22 -9.56
N ALA A 405 22.73 32.22 -10.45
CA ALA A 405 21.88 31.09 -10.71
C ALA A 405 22.18 30.39 -12.03
N THR A 406 21.89 29.11 -12.13
CA THR A 406 21.92 28.37 -13.39
C THR A 406 20.71 28.76 -14.26
N ALA A 407 20.80 28.53 -15.57
CA ALA A 407 19.69 28.79 -16.49
C ALA A 407 18.40 28.06 -16.05
N GLN A 408 18.50 26.82 -15.63
CA GLN A 408 17.38 26.04 -15.12
C GLN A 408 16.75 26.67 -13.87
N GLN A 409 17.57 27.11 -12.89
CA GLN A 409 17.07 27.78 -11.68
C GLN A 409 16.31 29.08 -11.99
N ILE A 410 16.83 29.88 -12.93
CA ILE A 410 16.19 31.14 -13.33
C ILE A 410 14.84 30.86 -13.98
N VAL A 411 14.81 29.98 -14.96
CA VAL A 411 13.59 29.68 -15.71
C VAL A 411 12.52 29.01 -14.83
N THR A 412 12.90 28.03 -14.02
CA THR A 412 11.95 27.35 -13.13
C THR A 412 11.41 28.29 -12.06
N THR A 413 12.24 29.18 -11.50
CA THR A 413 11.79 30.19 -10.53
C THR A 413 10.89 31.24 -11.17
N ALA A 414 11.24 31.73 -12.37
CA ALA A 414 10.43 32.70 -13.09
C ALA A 414 9.05 32.12 -13.45
N ALA A 415 9.01 30.98 -14.08
CA ALA A 415 7.76 30.27 -14.44
C ALA A 415 6.94 29.90 -13.18
N GLY A 416 7.60 29.30 -12.19
CA GLY A 416 6.97 28.91 -10.92
C GLY A 416 6.36 30.09 -10.19
N SER A 417 6.97 31.28 -10.23
CA SER A 417 6.47 32.48 -9.56
C SER A 417 5.13 32.98 -10.11
N VAL A 418 4.78 32.61 -11.32
CA VAL A 418 3.48 32.91 -11.96
C VAL A 418 2.55 31.70 -12.02
N GLY A 419 2.96 30.57 -11.43
CA GLY A 419 2.16 29.34 -11.36
C GLY A 419 2.27 28.44 -12.58
N LEU A 420 3.29 28.64 -13.43
CA LEU A 420 3.61 27.79 -14.57
C LEU A 420 4.74 26.82 -14.23
N LEU A 421 4.86 25.74 -15.00
CA LEU A 421 5.98 24.81 -14.92
C LEU A 421 6.94 25.02 -16.07
N ALA A 422 8.23 24.79 -15.84
CA ALA A 422 9.25 24.90 -16.87
C ALA A 422 10.10 23.63 -16.90
N ARG A 423 10.31 23.09 -18.08
CA ARG A 423 11.22 21.97 -18.33
C ARG A 423 12.39 22.41 -19.17
N MET A 424 13.59 22.05 -18.77
CA MET A 424 14.80 22.20 -19.55
C MET A 424 15.31 20.83 -19.99
N ASP A 425 15.57 20.65 -21.29
CA ASP A 425 16.13 19.40 -21.82
C ASP A 425 17.68 19.40 -21.73
N ASP A 426 18.31 18.28 -22.04
CA ASP A 426 19.77 18.12 -22.02
C ASP A 426 20.49 19.00 -23.05
N ALA A 427 19.79 19.44 -24.08
CA ALA A 427 20.30 20.37 -25.08
C ALA A 427 20.19 21.86 -24.66
N GLY A 428 19.58 22.12 -23.48
CA GLY A 428 19.37 23.45 -22.93
C GLY A 428 18.11 24.17 -23.47
N ASN A 429 17.22 23.50 -24.21
CA ASN A 429 15.96 24.12 -24.62
C ASN A 429 14.97 24.09 -23.45
N VAL A 430 14.22 25.18 -23.32
CA VAL A 430 13.21 25.35 -22.26
C VAL A 430 11.83 25.24 -22.85
N THR A 431 11.01 24.43 -22.25
CA THR A 431 9.57 24.35 -22.55
C THR A 431 8.78 24.85 -21.34
N ILE A 432 7.93 25.86 -21.56
CA ILE A 432 7.03 26.43 -20.54
C ILE A 432 5.64 25.79 -20.73
N LEU A 433 5.03 25.42 -19.63
CA LEU A 433 3.85 24.58 -19.60
C LEU A 433 2.84 25.11 -18.57
N ASP A 434 1.59 25.22 -18.99
CA ASP A 434 0.45 25.40 -18.08
C ASP A 434 -0.14 24.03 -17.72
N ALA A 435 -0.78 23.92 -16.56
CA ALA A 435 -1.47 22.70 -16.13
C ALA A 435 -2.59 22.26 -17.12
N SER A 436 -3.18 23.22 -17.85
CA SER A 436 -4.22 22.96 -18.86
C SER A 436 -3.67 22.53 -20.23
N SER A 437 -2.36 22.69 -20.48
CA SER A 437 -1.72 22.45 -21.78
C SER A 437 -1.33 20.98 -22.01
N TYR A 438 -1.60 20.08 -21.07
CA TYR A 438 -1.16 18.69 -21.16
C TYR A 438 -2.13 17.81 -21.92
N SER A 439 -1.58 17.03 -22.85
CA SER A 439 -2.31 15.98 -23.53
C SER A 439 -2.57 14.75 -22.65
N SER A 440 -1.73 14.53 -21.63
CA SER A 440 -1.88 13.41 -20.70
C SER A 440 -1.55 13.80 -19.26
N LEU A 441 -2.33 13.24 -18.32
CA LEU A 441 -2.09 13.39 -16.88
C LEU A 441 -0.72 12.82 -16.47
N ALA A 442 -0.25 11.77 -17.15
CA ALA A 442 1.03 11.12 -16.88
C ALA A 442 2.23 12.03 -17.17
N GLU A 443 2.21 12.79 -18.27
CA GLU A 443 3.27 13.77 -18.58
C GLU A 443 3.30 14.91 -17.57
N TYR A 444 2.13 15.39 -17.16
CA TYR A 444 2.03 16.41 -16.13
C TYR A 444 2.59 15.91 -14.79
N ALA A 445 2.20 14.71 -14.36
CA ALA A 445 2.71 14.07 -13.14
C ALA A 445 4.24 13.89 -13.18
N LYS A 446 4.80 13.52 -14.34
CA LYS A 446 6.25 13.39 -14.52
C LYS A 446 6.98 14.71 -14.27
N LEU A 447 6.47 15.82 -14.80
CA LEU A 447 7.07 17.14 -14.64
C LEU A 447 6.96 17.67 -13.21
N LEU A 448 5.79 17.50 -12.58
CA LEU A 448 5.63 17.80 -11.16
C LEU A 448 6.65 17.05 -10.30
N ALA A 449 6.86 15.77 -10.61
CA ALA A 449 7.83 14.95 -9.90
C ALA A 449 9.28 15.42 -10.14
N GLU A 450 9.64 15.81 -11.36
CA GLU A 450 10.98 16.33 -11.69
C GLU A 450 11.29 17.63 -10.94
N GLU A 451 10.36 18.57 -10.95
CA GLU A 451 10.53 19.83 -10.23
C GLU A 451 10.52 19.61 -8.70
N SER A 452 9.66 18.73 -8.20
CA SER A 452 9.66 18.36 -6.77
C SER A 452 11.01 17.81 -6.32
N VAL A 453 11.60 16.88 -7.10
CA VAL A 453 12.94 16.35 -6.80
C VAL A 453 13.99 17.45 -6.73
N SER A 454 14.00 18.37 -7.73
CA SER A 454 14.94 19.50 -7.76
C SER A 454 14.81 20.38 -6.51
N LEU A 455 13.58 20.67 -6.08
CA LEU A 455 13.31 21.50 -4.91
C LEU A 455 13.69 20.80 -3.60
N TRP A 456 13.37 19.51 -3.47
CA TRP A 456 13.79 18.73 -2.29
C TRP A 456 15.31 18.68 -2.18
N GLN A 457 16.03 18.46 -3.28
CA GLN A 457 17.49 18.47 -3.28
C GLN A 457 18.05 19.85 -2.88
N ARG A 458 17.45 20.94 -3.36
CA ARG A 458 17.85 22.32 -2.95
C ARG A 458 17.61 22.54 -1.46
N PHE A 459 16.47 22.08 -0.93
CA PHE A 459 16.19 22.14 0.50
C PHE A 459 17.25 21.37 1.29
N LEU A 460 17.50 20.10 0.96
CA LEU A 460 18.43 19.25 1.67
C LEU A 460 19.89 19.78 1.65
N LEU A 461 20.29 20.44 0.54
CA LEU A 461 21.60 21.08 0.43
C LEU A 461 21.70 22.36 1.26
N GLY A 462 20.61 23.10 1.43
CA GLY A 462 20.58 24.39 2.12
C GLY A 462 20.22 24.33 3.61
N ALA A 463 19.63 23.23 4.07
CA ALA A 463 19.02 23.12 5.40
C ALA A 463 19.64 22.05 6.29
N GLY A 464 20.97 21.89 6.28
CA GLY A 464 21.69 20.80 6.95
C GLY A 464 21.38 20.59 8.44
N GLU A 465 20.95 21.60 9.16
CA GLU A 465 20.59 21.54 10.60
C GLU A 465 19.06 21.63 10.84
N ASP A 466 18.24 21.69 9.80
CA ASP A 466 16.79 21.76 9.93
C ASP A 466 16.25 20.42 10.45
N GLN A 467 15.39 20.48 11.47
CA GLN A 467 14.75 19.29 12.06
C GLN A 467 13.91 18.50 11.06
N ARG A 468 13.49 19.11 9.94
CA ARG A 468 12.66 18.50 8.88
C ARG A 468 13.48 17.89 7.73
N VAL A 469 14.79 17.80 7.87
CA VAL A 469 15.62 17.05 6.91
C VAL A 469 15.13 15.61 6.72
N PRO A 470 14.76 14.85 7.77
CA PRO A 470 14.15 13.53 7.60
C PRO A 470 12.83 13.55 6.81
N ASN A 471 12.00 14.58 6.98
CA ASN A 471 10.77 14.77 6.22
C ASN A 471 11.06 15.00 4.73
N GLY A 472 12.11 15.80 4.43
CA GLY A 472 12.57 16.02 3.05
C GLY A 472 13.05 14.74 2.36
N HIS A 473 13.85 13.92 3.03
CA HIS A 473 14.28 12.62 2.51
C HIS A 473 13.12 11.66 2.30
N PHE A 474 12.18 11.61 3.26
CA PHE A 474 11.00 10.77 3.14
C PHE A 474 10.11 11.21 1.96
N ALA A 475 9.87 12.50 1.79
CA ALA A 475 9.11 13.05 0.67
C ALA A 475 9.81 12.79 -0.68
N LEU A 476 11.14 12.92 -0.72
CA LEU A 476 11.95 12.61 -1.90
C LEU A 476 11.82 11.11 -2.27
N ALA A 477 11.82 10.23 -1.28
CA ALA A 477 11.58 8.80 -1.49
C ALA A 477 10.19 8.53 -2.09
N LEU A 478 9.14 9.21 -1.60
CA LEU A 478 7.79 9.11 -2.18
C LEU A 478 7.78 9.53 -3.65
N VAL A 479 8.40 10.66 -3.98
CA VAL A 479 8.47 11.16 -5.37
C VAL A 479 9.26 10.20 -6.27
N HIS A 480 10.38 9.63 -5.80
CA HIS A 480 11.13 8.63 -6.56
C HIS A 480 10.31 7.36 -6.80
N ALA A 481 9.56 6.90 -5.80
CA ALA A 481 8.68 5.74 -5.94
C ALA A 481 7.58 5.96 -6.99
N THR A 482 7.10 7.21 -7.17
CA THR A 482 6.11 7.57 -8.20
C THR A 482 6.72 7.72 -9.60
N LYS A 483 8.04 7.95 -9.71
CA LYS A 483 8.77 8.07 -10.98
C LYS A 483 9.31 6.76 -11.53
N ASP A 484 8.92 5.65 -10.95
CA ASP A 484 9.49 4.33 -11.26
C ASP A 484 11.03 4.27 -11.11
N ARG A 485 11.51 4.93 -10.04
CA ARG A 485 12.92 4.91 -9.61
C ARG A 485 13.02 4.25 -8.24
N PRO A 486 12.83 2.93 -8.17
CA PRO A 486 12.73 2.24 -6.89
C PRO A 486 14.05 2.25 -6.10
N ASP A 487 15.19 2.21 -6.77
CA ASP A 487 16.50 2.16 -6.11
C ASP A 487 16.78 3.45 -5.34
N GLU A 488 16.49 4.61 -5.95
CA GLU A 488 16.63 5.91 -5.31
C GLU A 488 15.62 6.04 -4.15
N ALA A 489 14.38 5.58 -4.35
CA ALA A 489 13.37 5.60 -3.30
C ALA A 489 13.79 4.74 -2.10
N LEU A 490 14.30 3.52 -2.33
CA LEU A 490 14.80 2.63 -1.28
C LEU A 490 16.01 3.22 -0.55
N ALA A 491 16.93 3.89 -1.27
CA ALA A 491 18.07 4.56 -0.68
C ALA A 491 17.63 5.67 0.30
N GLU A 492 16.67 6.50 -0.10
CA GLU A 492 16.13 7.58 0.73
C GLU A 492 15.36 7.04 1.94
N TYR A 493 14.49 6.03 1.78
CA TYR A 493 13.82 5.37 2.92
C TYR A 493 14.82 4.75 3.89
N LYS A 494 15.85 4.07 3.38
CA LYS A 494 16.91 3.48 4.20
C LYS A 494 17.69 4.56 4.97
N LEU A 495 17.94 5.71 4.36
CA LEU A 495 18.60 6.83 5.01
C LEU A 495 17.74 7.36 6.17
N VAL A 496 16.44 7.55 5.98
CA VAL A 496 15.52 7.96 7.05
C VAL A 496 15.51 6.91 8.18
N ALA A 497 15.38 5.64 7.86
CA ALA A 497 15.29 4.56 8.85
C ALA A 497 16.59 4.36 9.65
N SER A 498 17.77 4.56 9.01
CA SER A 498 19.06 4.30 9.66
C SER A 498 19.64 5.54 10.34
N ARG A 499 19.77 6.66 9.61
CA ARG A 499 20.40 7.88 10.15
C ARG A 499 19.48 8.63 11.10
N TYR A 500 18.17 8.61 10.84
CA TYR A 500 17.18 9.33 11.62
C TYR A 500 16.25 8.37 12.38
N SER A 501 16.80 7.29 12.91
CA SER A 501 16.05 6.21 13.58
C SER A 501 15.17 6.66 14.77
N ARG A 502 15.45 7.82 15.37
CA ARG A 502 14.63 8.39 16.46
C ARG A 502 13.49 9.29 15.95
N HIS A 503 13.46 9.57 14.65
CA HIS A 503 12.42 10.43 14.07
C HIS A 503 11.13 9.64 13.85
N ALA A 504 9.97 10.31 14.03
CA ALA A 504 8.64 9.69 13.90
C ALA A 504 8.39 9.02 12.53
N LEU A 505 9.09 9.46 11.48
CA LEU A 505 8.98 8.88 10.13
C LEU A 505 9.81 7.60 9.92
N ALA A 506 10.75 7.26 10.83
CA ALA A 506 11.60 6.07 10.64
C ALA A 506 10.80 4.76 10.54
N PRO A 507 9.79 4.49 11.40
CA PRO A 507 8.95 3.31 11.23
C PRO A 507 8.11 3.34 9.95
N GLN A 508 7.64 4.51 9.52
CA GLN A 508 6.92 4.64 8.25
C GLN A 508 7.85 4.42 7.03
N ALA A 509 9.11 4.85 7.12
CA ALA A 509 10.10 4.61 6.07
C ALA A 509 10.37 3.10 5.89
N LEU A 510 10.50 2.33 6.98
CA LEU A 510 10.63 0.88 6.92
C LEU A 510 9.38 0.22 6.31
N LEU A 511 8.19 0.66 6.72
CA LEU A 511 6.93 0.15 6.17
C LEU A 511 6.85 0.39 4.64
N ARG A 512 7.14 1.62 4.19
CA ARG A 512 7.11 1.96 2.76
C ARG A 512 8.22 1.25 1.97
N SER A 513 9.42 1.12 2.53
CA SER A 513 10.52 0.36 1.93
C SER A 513 10.14 -1.11 1.74
N GLY A 514 9.59 -1.75 2.77
CA GLY A 514 9.14 -3.13 2.69
C GLY A 514 8.06 -3.34 1.62
N ARG A 515 7.05 -2.46 1.58
CA ARG A 515 6.00 -2.50 0.55
C ARG A 515 6.55 -2.29 -0.87
N LEU A 516 7.51 -1.38 -1.04
CA LEU A 516 8.17 -1.17 -2.32
C LEU A 516 8.93 -2.43 -2.77
N LYS A 517 9.66 -3.08 -1.85
CA LYS A 517 10.35 -4.35 -2.13
C LYS A 517 9.39 -5.48 -2.49
N VAL A 518 8.21 -5.56 -1.84
CA VAL A 518 7.16 -6.53 -2.22
C VAL A 518 6.76 -6.37 -3.69
N ARG A 519 6.57 -5.12 -4.16
CA ARG A 519 6.25 -4.85 -5.56
C ARG A 519 7.36 -5.26 -6.52
N LEU A 520 8.61 -5.10 -6.08
CA LEU A 520 9.80 -5.54 -6.81
C LEU A 520 10.04 -7.05 -6.72
N ARG A 521 9.15 -7.79 -6.04
CA ARG A 521 9.27 -9.22 -5.75
C ARG A 521 10.50 -9.58 -4.89
N ASP A 522 11.10 -8.61 -4.22
CA ASP A 522 12.14 -8.85 -3.21
C ASP A 522 11.50 -9.16 -1.85
N TYR A 523 10.94 -10.36 -1.73
CA TYR A 523 10.22 -10.79 -0.53
C TYR A 523 11.16 -10.94 0.68
N MET A 524 12.41 -11.33 0.47
CA MET A 524 13.37 -11.46 1.57
C MET A 524 13.79 -10.10 2.14
N GLY A 525 14.04 -9.12 1.27
CA GLY A 525 14.32 -7.76 1.69
C GLY A 525 13.12 -7.09 2.37
N ALA A 526 11.90 -7.34 1.88
CA ALA A 526 10.67 -6.86 2.50
C ALA A 526 10.46 -7.46 3.90
N HIS A 527 10.66 -8.79 4.04
CA HIS A 527 10.60 -9.48 5.33
C HIS A 527 11.55 -8.86 6.35
N GLN A 528 12.79 -8.54 5.96
CA GLN A 528 13.77 -7.90 6.83
C GLN A 528 13.31 -6.51 7.29
N ASP A 529 12.80 -5.67 6.40
CA ASP A 529 12.33 -4.32 6.74
C ASP A 529 11.15 -4.36 7.71
N PHE A 530 10.15 -5.21 7.45
CA PHE A 530 8.99 -5.35 8.33
C PHE A 530 9.36 -5.93 9.69
N LYS A 531 10.25 -6.94 9.73
CA LYS A 531 10.77 -7.50 10.97
C LYS A 531 11.53 -6.47 11.79
N GLN A 532 12.42 -5.71 11.14
CA GLN A 532 13.15 -4.62 11.76
C GLN A 532 12.21 -3.55 12.34
N LEU A 533 11.13 -3.20 11.60
CA LEU A 533 10.13 -2.25 12.08
C LEU A 533 9.47 -2.75 13.36
N ILE A 534 9.02 -4.00 13.39
CA ILE A 534 8.32 -4.59 14.54
C ILE A 534 9.24 -4.73 15.76
N GLU A 535 10.51 -5.06 15.54
CA GLU A 535 11.48 -5.24 16.62
C GLU A 535 11.95 -3.92 17.24
N ILE A 536 12.19 -2.88 16.40
CA ILE A 536 12.72 -1.58 16.86
C ILE A 536 11.62 -0.64 17.34
N TYR A 537 10.44 -0.69 16.70
CA TYR A 537 9.34 0.25 16.94
C TYR A 537 8.02 -0.47 17.28
N PRO A 538 7.97 -1.31 18.34
CA PRO A 538 6.80 -2.13 18.64
C PRO A 538 5.54 -1.30 18.92
N ASP A 539 5.69 -0.10 19.46
CA ASP A 539 4.59 0.80 19.84
C ASP A 539 4.15 1.75 18.71
N ALA A 540 4.83 1.71 17.56
CA ALA A 540 4.44 2.54 16.43
C ALA A 540 3.14 2.03 15.81
N GLU A 541 2.24 2.94 15.42
CA GLU A 541 0.99 2.60 14.71
C GLU A 541 1.26 1.76 13.45
N SER A 542 2.34 2.09 12.74
CA SER A 542 2.81 1.36 11.56
C SER A 542 3.25 -0.08 11.86
N SER A 543 3.59 -0.42 13.10
CA SER A 543 4.05 -1.75 13.48
C SER A 543 2.95 -2.81 13.34
N GLY A 544 1.72 -2.45 13.71
CA GLY A 544 0.57 -3.34 13.51
C GLY A 544 0.30 -3.64 12.04
N GLN A 545 0.39 -2.63 11.19
CA GLN A 545 0.26 -2.80 9.74
C GLN A 545 1.43 -3.63 9.17
N ALA A 546 2.65 -3.39 9.66
CA ALA A 546 3.82 -4.18 9.26
C ALA A 546 3.70 -5.67 9.65
N CYS A 547 3.06 -5.99 10.78
CA CYS A 547 2.79 -7.38 11.15
C CYS A 547 1.88 -8.07 10.12
N LEU A 548 0.87 -7.37 9.61
CA LEU A 548 -0.01 -7.89 8.56
C LEU A 548 0.75 -8.07 7.24
N ASP A 549 1.46 -7.02 6.81
CA ASP A 549 2.26 -7.05 5.59
C ASP A 549 3.36 -8.13 5.65
N LEU A 550 3.95 -8.34 6.83
CA LEU A 550 4.92 -9.43 7.06
C LEU A 550 4.27 -10.80 6.90
N ALA A 551 3.08 -10.99 7.46
CA ALA A 551 2.34 -12.25 7.33
C ALA A 551 2.01 -12.54 5.86
N ASP A 552 1.58 -11.52 5.09
CA ASP A 552 1.31 -11.64 3.66
C ASP A 552 2.56 -12.02 2.85
N VAL A 553 3.70 -11.37 3.14
CA VAL A 553 4.98 -11.68 2.48
C VAL A 553 5.45 -13.10 2.81
N THR A 554 5.33 -13.49 4.07
CA THR A 554 5.71 -14.83 4.54
C THR A 554 4.85 -15.91 3.87
N MET A 555 3.53 -15.64 3.72
CA MET A 555 2.62 -16.53 2.97
C MET A 555 3.01 -16.62 1.49
N LYS A 556 3.32 -15.49 0.83
CA LYS A 556 3.79 -15.47 -0.58
C LYS A 556 5.14 -16.18 -0.77
N ALA A 557 5.98 -16.21 0.25
CA ALA A 557 7.22 -16.98 0.27
C ALA A 557 7.02 -18.48 0.48
N GLY A 558 5.78 -18.94 0.69
CA GLY A 558 5.45 -20.35 0.93
C GLY A 558 5.69 -20.84 2.36
N LEU A 559 6.05 -19.94 3.29
CA LEU A 559 6.28 -20.26 4.69
C LEU A 559 4.96 -20.21 5.47
N TYR A 560 4.05 -21.14 5.16
CA TYR A 560 2.65 -21.09 5.62
C TYR A 560 2.49 -21.24 7.13
N GLU A 561 3.30 -22.05 7.81
CA GLU A 561 3.24 -22.21 9.28
C GLU A 561 3.58 -20.92 10.00
N GLU A 562 4.68 -20.26 9.58
CA GLU A 562 5.13 -18.98 10.14
C GLU A 562 4.09 -17.88 9.84
N ALA A 563 3.59 -17.81 8.61
CA ALA A 563 2.55 -16.87 8.21
C ALA A 563 1.28 -17.04 9.03
N ALA A 564 0.81 -18.28 9.27
CA ALA A 564 -0.34 -18.56 10.13
C ALA A 564 -0.12 -18.06 11.56
N GLY A 565 1.10 -18.22 12.09
CA GLY A 565 1.49 -17.67 13.39
C GLY A 565 1.41 -16.14 13.45
N LEU A 566 1.91 -15.46 12.41
CA LEU A 566 1.87 -14.00 12.29
C LEU A 566 0.43 -13.47 12.16
N TYR A 567 -0.41 -14.07 11.30
CA TYR A 567 -1.83 -13.70 11.18
C TYR A 567 -2.59 -13.86 12.50
N ARG A 568 -2.34 -14.96 13.26
CA ARG A 568 -2.92 -15.13 14.58
C ARG A 568 -2.51 -14.03 15.55
N LYS A 569 -1.24 -13.61 15.50
CA LYS A 569 -0.73 -12.48 16.29
C LYS A 569 -1.45 -11.17 15.93
N VAL A 570 -1.59 -10.86 14.63
CA VAL A 570 -2.31 -9.68 14.14
C VAL A 570 -3.76 -9.67 14.59
N PHE A 571 -4.44 -10.81 14.47
CA PHE A 571 -5.83 -10.95 14.92
C PHE A 571 -5.98 -10.65 16.42
N ASN A 572 -5.08 -11.17 17.25
CA ASN A 572 -5.10 -10.99 18.70
C ASN A 572 -4.74 -9.56 19.13
N LEU A 573 -3.93 -8.84 18.35
CA LEU A 573 -3.62 -7.43 18.60
C LEU A 573 -4.84 -6.52 18.44
N GLY A 574 -5.85 -6.91 17.68
CA GLY A 574 -7.12 -6.19 17.60
C GLY A 574 -7.04 -4.76 17.03
N LEU A 575 -6.06 -4.49 16.18
CA LEU A 575 -5.71 -3.14 15.67
C LEU A 575 -6.88 -2.41 15.00
N SER A 576 -7.60 -3.12 14.15
CA SER A 576 -8.80 -2.61 13.47
C SER A 576 -9.70 -3.78 13.05
N PRO A 577 -11.01 -3.55 12.89
CA PRO A 577 -11.91 -4.58 12.36
C PRO A 577 -11.45 -5.08 10.96
N LYS A 578 -10.92 -4.20 10.13
CA LYS A 578 -10.40 -4.55 8.80
C LYS A 578 -9.21 -5.51 8.90
N SER A 579 -8.20 -5.19 9.72
CA SER A 579 -7.03 -6.06 9.90
C SER A 579 -7.35 -7.39 10.57
N GLN A 580 -8.33 -7.43 11.46
CA GLN A 580 -8.81 -8.68 12.05
C GLN A 580 -9.46 -9.61 11.01
N ILE A 581 -10.26 -9.06 10.09
CA ILE A 581 -10.87 -9.82 9.00
C ILE A 581 -9.80 -10.38 8.05
N GLU A 582 -8.84 -9.53 7.64
CA GLU A 582 -7.74 -9.94 6.76
C GLU A 582 -6.86 -11.00 7.43
N ALA A 583 -6.55 -10.84 8.72
CA ALA A 583 -5.79 -11.80 9.48
C ALA A 583 -6.52 -13.14 9.64
N ALA A 584 -7.84 -13.14 9.87
CA ALA A 584 -8.62 -14.36 9.95
C ALA A 584 -8.64 -15.13 8.63
N LEU A 585 -8.77 -14.41 7.49
CA LEU A 585 -8.71 -15.01 6.16
C LEU A 585 -7.32 -15.58 5.85
N GLY A 586 -6.26 -14.81 6.12
CA GLY A 586 -4.87 -15.23 5.91
C GLY A 586 -4.52 -16.45 6.75
N ALA A 587 -4.89 -16.46 8.04
CA ALA A 587 -4.68 -17.60 8.93
C ALA A 587 -5.40 -18.87 8.43
N GLY A 588 -6.65 -18.71 7.94
CA GLY A 588 -7.43 -19.82 7.39
C GLY A 588 -6.82 -20.40 6.12
N ARG A 589 -6.36 -19.55 5.19
CA ARG A 589 -5.67 -19.98 3.97
C ARG A 589 -4.36 -20.71 4.30
N CYS A 590 -3.52 -20.14 5.16
CA CYS A 590 -2.26 -20.76 5.56
C CYS A 590 -2.47 -22.11 6.26
N SER A 591 -3.46 -22.21 7.16
CA SER A 591 -3.78 -23.47 7.82
C SER A 591 -4.22 -24.55 6.83
N TRP A 592 -4.95 -24.18 5.77
CA TRP A 592 -5.31 -25.12 4.71
C TRP A 592 -4.08 -25.62 3.94
N GLU A 593 -3.13 -24.73 3.58
CA GLU A 593 -1.89 -25.10 2.86
C GLU A 593 -0.97 -25.99 3.72
N VAL A 594 -0.98 -25.80 5.02
CA VAL A 594 -0.24 -26.67 5.99
C VAL A 594 -0.92 -28.04 6.19
N GLN A 595 -2.09 -28.27 5.55
CA GLN A 595 -2.90 -29.47 5.71
C GLN A 595 -3.47 -29.65 7.14
N ASP A 596 -3.75 -28.55 7.84
CA ASP A 596 -4.47 -28.52 9.11
C ASP A 596 -5.93 -28.03 8.87
N PRO A 597 -6.85 -28.93 8.50
CA PRO A 597 -8.23 -28.57 8.20
C PRO A 597 -9.00 -28.09 9.45
N GLU A 598 -8.61 -28.52 10.66
CA GLU A 598 -9.26 -28.09 11.91
C GLU A 598 -9.01 -26.61 12.16
N ALA A 599 -7.74 -26.18 12.09
CA ALA A 599 -7.38 -24.77 12.21
C ALA A 599 -7.96 -23.94 11.06
N ALA A 600 -7.96 -24.46 9.83
CA ALA A 600 -8.57 -23.80 8.68
C ALA A 600 -10.06 -23.51 8.92
N VAL A 601 -10.83 -24.50 9.38
CA VAL A 601 -12.26 -24.33 9.72
C VAL A 601 -12.45 -23.26 10.79
N GLN A 602 -11.64 -23.28 11.86
CA GLN A 602 -11.75 -22.30 12.95
C GLN A 602 -11.55 -20.87 12.45
N TRP A 603 -10.52 -20.63 11.65
CA TRP A 603 -10.18 -19.28 11.18
C TRP A 603 -11.12 -18.80 10.08
N LEU A 604 -11.49 -19.66 9.13
CA LEU A 604 -12.43 -19.31 8.06
C LEU A 604 -13.85 -19.05 8.61
N ASN A 605 -14.29 -19.77 9.63
CA ASN A 605 -15.55 -19.44 10.31
C ASN A 605 -15.49 -18.06 10.97
N ARG A 606 -14.39 -17.71 11.66
CA ARG A 606 -14.21 -16.36 12.21
C ARG A 606 -14.27 -15.30 11.11
N PHE A 607 -13.60 -15.54 9.98
CA PHE A 607 -13.67 -14.65 8.83
C PHE A 607 -15.10 -14.50 8.33
N VAL A 608 -15.82 -15.60 8.09
CA VAL A 608 -17.20 -15.56 7.59
C VAL A 608 -18.12 -14.81 8.55
N MET A 609 -17.95 -14.97 9.87
CA MET A 609 -18.73 -14.23 10.87
C MET A 609 -18.46 -12.73 10.84
N LEU A 610 -17.20 -12.34 10.73
CA LEU A 610 -16.78 -10.92 10.74
C LEU A 610 -17.05 -10.20 9.40
N ALA A 611 -16.98 -10.92 8.27
CA ALA A 611 -17.10 -10.36 6.94
C ALA A 611 -18.51 -10.43 6.34
N ARG A 612 -19.47 -11.08 7.02
CA ARG A 612 -20.82 -11.39 6.50
C ARG A 612 -21.59 -10.18 5.97
N ASP A 613 -21.51 -9.07 6.69
CA ASP A 613 -22.25 -7.84 6.34
C ASP A 613 -21.41 -6.89 5.44
N GLN A 614 -20.17 -7.27 5.15
CA GLN A 614 -19.26 -6.50 4.32
C GLN A 614 -19.21 -7.16 2.94
N LYS A 615 -19.64 -6.46 1.90
CA LYS A 615 -19.58 -6.95 0.50
C LYS A 615 -18.12 -7.09 0.04
N ARG A 616 -17.40 -8.09 0.56
CA ARG A 616 -16.00 -8.36 0.21
C ARG A 616 -15.91 -9.38 -0.91
N PRO A 617 -15.10 -9.15 -1.95
CA PRO A 617 -14.96 -10.09 -3.07
C PRO A 617 -14.42 -11.46 -2.63
N GLU A 618 -13.59 -11.50 -1.57
CA GLU A 618 -12.97 -12.74 -1.08
C GLU A 618 -13.94 -13.63 -0.29
N PHE A 619 -15.11 -13.12 0.10
CA PHE A 619 -16.06 -13.80 0.98
C PHE A 619 -16.50 -15.16 0.40
N HIS A 620 -16.90 -15.21 -0.85
CA HIS A 620 -17.40 -16.40 -1.50
C HIS A 620 -16.32 -17.44 -1.77
N GLY A 621 -15.08 -16.96 -2.12
CA GLY A 621 -13.91 -17.82 -2.23
C GLY A 621 -13.50 -18.46 -0.88
N ALA A 622 -13.61 -17.70 0.21
CA ALA A 622 -13.35 -18.23 1.56
C ALA A 622 -14.41 -19.27 1.98
N CYS A 623 -15.68 -19.07 1.60
CA CYS A 623 -16.73 -20.07 1.83
C CYS A 623 -16.47 -21.38 1.07
N LEU A 624 -15.94 -21.32 -0.17
CA LEU A 624 -15.50 -22.48 -0.91
C LEU A 624 -14.37 -23.22 -0.16
N LEU A 625 -13.36 -22.50 0.31
CA LEU A 625 -12.25 -23.08 1.07
C LEU A 625 -12.74 -23.71 2.39
N LEU A 626 -13.67 -23.07 3.07
CA LEU A 626 -14.33 -23.57 4.26
C LEU A 626 -15.09 -24.90 3.98
N GLY A 627 -15.78 -24.95 2.85
CA GLY A 627 -16.46 -26.16 2.39
C GLY A 627 -15.49 -27.33 2.17
N LYS A 628 -14.33 -27.06 1.55
CA LYS A 628 -13.26 -28.06 1.37
C LYS A 628 -12.71 -28.54 2.71
N ALA A 629 -12.44 -27.61 3.64
CA ALA A 629 -11.93 -27.94 4.96
C ALA A 629 -12.92 -28.81 5.77
N TYR A 630 -14.22 -28.53 5.70
CA TYR A 630 -15.23 -29.38 6.32
C TYR A 630 -15.31 -30.79 5.71
N LEU A 631 -15.14 -30.91 4.37
CA LEU A 631 -15.08 -32.23 3.74
C LEU A 631 -13.85 -33.02 4.16
N ALA A 632 -12.70 -32.39 4.33
CA ALA A 632 -11.49 -33.00 4.83
C ALA A 632 -11.68 -33.57 6.27
N LEU A 633 -12.50 -32.90 7.08
CA LEU A 633 -12.92 -33.34 8.41
C LEU A 633 -14.11 -34.31 8.41
N ASN A 634 -14.52 -34.78 7.23
CA ASN A 634 -15.67 -35.66 7.06
C ASN A 634 -17.01 -35.13 7.62
N ASN A 635 -17.20 -33.79 7.50
CA ASN A 635 -18.41 -33.07 7.92
C ASN A 635 -19.17 -32.53 6.68
N PRO A 636 -19.84 -33.39 5.90
CA PRO A 636 -20.43 -33.01 4.62
C PRO A 636 -21.63 -32.04 4.73
N GLN A 637 -22.41 -32.09 5.84
CA GLN A 637 -23.54 -31.16 6.02
C GLN A 637 -23.07 -29.72 6.20
N GLN A 638 -22.00 -29.50 6.99
CA GLN A 638 -21.43 -28.15 7.18
C GLN A 638 -20.72 -27.67 5.91
N ALA A 639 -20.07 -28.59 5.19
CA ALA A 639 -19.51 -28.31 3.88
C ALA A 639 -20.57 -27.81 2.89
N GLN A 640 -21.71 -28.49 2.81
CA GLN A 640 -22.84 -28.10 1.97
C GLN A 640 -23.35 -26.68 2.31
N ALA A 641 -23.50 -26.38 3.60
CA ALA A 641 -23.93 -25.06 4.03
C ALA A 641 -22.93 -23.95 3.59
N ALA A 642 -21.63 -24.17 3.78
CA ALA A 642 -20.59 -23.25 3.35
C ALA A 642 -20.55 -23.07 1.82
N LEU A 643 -20.67 -24.16 1.06
CA LEU A 643 -20.66 -24.14 -0.39
C LEU A 643 -21.92 -23.44 -0.98
N ASN A 644 -23.07 -23.62 -0.34
CA ASN A 644 -24.27 -22.88 -0.73
C ASN A 644 -24.14 -21.37 -0.49
N LEU A 645 -23.41 -20.94 0.55
CA LEU A 645 -23.05 -19.53 0.73
C LEU A 645 -22.09 -19.05 -0.35
N ALA A 646 -21.14 -19.89 -0.76
CA ALA A 646 -20.22 -19.55 -1.85
C ALA A 646 -20.97 -19.30 -3.17
N LEU A 647 -22.01 -20.09 -3.48
CA LEU A 647 -22.82 -19.95 -4.69
C LEU A 647 -23.76 -18.73 -4.70
N GLN A 648 -23.92 -18.01 -3.59
CA GLN A 648 -24.78 -16.81 -3.53
C GLN A 648 -24.12 -15.57 -4.11
N GLY A 649 -22.81 -15.62 -4.45
CA GLY A 649 -22.07 -14.50 -4.95
C GLY A 649 -21.37 -14.75 -6.28
N GLU A 650 -20.63 -13.73 -6.70
CA GLU A 650 -19.82 -13.81 -7.90
C GLU A 650 -18.54 -14.62 -7.64
N LEU A 651 -18.48 -15.79 -8.21
CA LEU A 651 -17.29 -16.63 -8.23
C LEU A 651 -16.63 -16.57 -9.61
N SER A 652 -15.32 -16.64 -9.65
CA SER A 652 -14.64 -16.90 -10.92
C SER A 652 -15.11 -18.23 -11.49
N ARG A 653 -15.01 -18.39 -12.82
CA ARG A 653 -15.42 -19.63 -13.47
C ARG A 653 -14.76 -20.88 -12.85
N GLN A 654 -13.46 -20.79 -12.58
CA GLN A 654 -12.72 -21.88 -11.95
C GLN A 654 -13.25 -22.21 -10.56
N GLN A 655 -13.47 -21.18 -9.73
CA GLN A 655 -14.03 -21.35 -8.38
C GLN A 655 -15.46 -21.91 -8.44
N LEU A 656 -16.25 -21.54 -9.44
CA LEU A 656 -17.60 -22.05 -9.62
C LEU A 656 -17.58 -23.57 -9.91
N VAL A 657 -16.77 -24.02 -10.88
CA VAL A 657 -16.61 -25.45 -11.20
C VAL A 657 -16.14 -26.24 -9.98
N GLU A 658 -15.15 -25.68 -9.27
CA GLU A 658 -14.60 -26.28 -8.05
C GLU A 658 -15.65 -26.38 -6.94
N THR A 659 -16.50 -25.33 -6.80
CA THR A 659 -17.62 -25.33 -5.85
C THR A 659 -18.62 -26.44 -6.15
N PHE A 660 -18.97 -26.60 -7.44
CA PHE A 660 -19.89 -27.67 -7.87
C PHE A 660 -19.29 -29.06 -7.66
N ALA A 661 -18.01 -29.25 -7.99
CA ALA A 661 -17.33 -30.52 -7.76
C ALA A 661 -17.25 -30.87 -6.26
N THR A 662 -16.94 -29.87 -5.42
CA THR A 662 -16.87 -30.03 -3.96
C THR A 662 -18.26 -30.31 -3.38
N LEU A 663 -19.31 -29.63 -3.87
CA LEU A 663 -20.68 -29.86 -3.46
C LEU A 663 -21.18 -31.26 -3.86
N ALA A 664 -20.82 -31.70 -5.08
CA ALA A 664 -21.13 -33.08 -5.52
C ALA A 664 -20.44 -34.14 -4.64
N ARG A 665 -19.18 -33.89 -4.22
CA ARG A 665 -18.49 -34.75 -3.22
C ARG A 665 -19.23 -34.76 -1.89
N SER A 666 -19.69 -33.61 -1.42
CA SER A 666 -20.48 -33.50 -0.19
C SER A 666 -21.76 -34.32 -0.27
N TYR A 667 -22.51 -34.24 -1.36
CA TYR A 667 -23.71 -35.06 -1.58
C TYR A 667 -23.39 -36.57 -1.61
N THR A 668 -22.32 -36.96 -2.31
CA THR A 668 -21.91 -38.37 -2.38
C THR A 668 -21.49 -38.93 -1.01
N GLN A 669 -20.84 -38.13 -0.17
CA GLN A 669 -20.48 -38.54 1.20
C GLN A 669 -21.73 -38.67 2.11
N GLN A 670 -22.79 -37.91 1.85
CA GLN A 670 -24.07 -37.99 2.55
C GLN A 670 -24.96 -39.13 2.03
N GLY A 671 -24.58 -39.82 0.95
CA GLY A 671 -25.42 -40.82 0.29
C GLY A 671 -26.51 -40.20 -0.62
N LEU A 672 -26.51 -38.91 -0.81
CA LEU A 672 -27.47 -38.18 -1.67
C LEU A 672 -27.01 -38.21 -3.16
N PHE A 673 -26.91 -39.45 -3.70
CA PHE A 673 -26.34 -39.67 -5.03
C PHE A 673 -27.15 -39.09 -6.18
N ILE A 674 -28.50 -38.99 -6.05
CA ILE A 674 -29.36 -38.41 -7.04
C ILE A 674 -29.11 -36.90 -7.14
N ASP A 675 -29.01 -36.23 -6.01
CA ASP A 675 -28.71 -34.80 -5.95
C ASP A 675 -27.33 -34.46 -6.53
N ALA A 676 -26.33 -35.32 -6.25
CA ALA A 676 -25.02 -35.23 -6.86
C ALA A 676 -25.08 -35.36 -8.39
N LEU A 677 -25.87 -36.28 -8.92
CA LEU A 677 -26.03 -36.49 -10.36
C LEU A 677 -26.76 -35.29 -11.02
N ASN A 678 -27.82 -34.81 -10.45
CA ASN A 678 -28.57 -33.65 -10.95
C ASN A 678 -27.65 -32.39 -10.99
N LEU A 679 -26.82 -32.22 -9.96
CA LEU A 679 -25.87 -31.12 -9.90
C LEU A 679 -24.82 -31.20 -11.02
N ILE A 680 -24.25 -32.37 -11.25
CA ILE A 680 -23.24 -32.61 -12.30
C ILE A 680 -23.86 -32.49 -13.69
N GLU A 681 -25.09 -32.94 -13.90
CA GLU A 681 -25.77 -32.78 -15.17
C GLU A 681 -26.02 -31.33 -15.54
N GLY A 682 -26.24 -30.45 -14.58
CA GLY A 682 -26.32 -29.00 -14.77
C GLY A 682 -25.03 -28.38 -15.31
N THR A 683 -23.89 -29.00 -15.16
CA THR A 683 -22.58 -28.51 -15.65
C THR A 683 -22.25 -28.91 -17.08
N GLN A 684 -23.03 -29.77 -17.73
CA GLN A 684 -22.74 -30.27 -19.09
C GLN A 684 -22.66 -29.19 -20.18
N ALA A 685 -23.37 -28.08 -20.00
CA ALA A 685 -23.33 -26.93 -20.92
C ALA A 685 -22.09 -26.05 -20.78
N TRP A 686 -21.22 -26.32 -19.82
CA TRP A 686 -20.06 -25.50 -19.56
C TRP A 686 -18.86 -25.95 -20.40
N GLN A 687 -18.06 -24.96 -20.84
CA GLN A 687 -16.78 -25.25 -21.48
C GLN A 687 -15.75 -25.62 -20.42
N LEU A 688 -15.67 -26.88 -20.06
CA LEU A 688 -14.76 -27.42 -19.02
C LEU A 688 -13.39 -27.77 -19.61
N SER A 689 -12.34 -27.59 -18.82
CA SER A 689 -11.02 -28.14 -19.13
C SER A 689 -11.06 -29.66 -19.07
N GLN A 690 -10.04 -30.31 -19.63
CA GLN A 690 -9.97 -31.79 -19.59
C GLN A 690 -9.92 -32.32 -18.17
N GLN A 691 -9.19 -31.66 -17.30
CA GLN A 691 -9.06 -32.05 -15.88
C GLN A 691 -10.40 -31.90 -15.13
N GLU A 692 -11.11 -30.77 -15.28
CA GLU A 692 -12.43 -30.54 -14.71
C GLU A 692 -13.46 -31.56 -15.23
N THR A 693 -13.40 -31.87 -16.54
CA THR A 693 -14.29 -32.86 -17.17
C THR A 693 -14.07 -34.23 -16.55
N VAL A 694 -12.82 -34.67 -16.36
CA VAL A 694 -12.48 -35.97 -15.76
C VAL A 694 -12.93 -36.02 -14.30
N GLU A 695 -12.67 -34.96 -13.52
CA GLU A 695 -13.08 -34.88 -12.12
C GLU A 695 -14.60 -35.04 -11.95
N LEU A 696 -15.38 -34.28 -12.71
CA LEU A 696 -16.85 -34.42 -12.69
C LEU A 696 -17.33 -35.78 -13.19
N LEU A 697 -16.68 -36.36 -14.20
CA LEU A 697 -16.95 -37.71 -14.71
C LEU A 697 -16.71 -38.76 -13.64
N LEU A 698 -15.61 -38.67 -12.89
CA LEU A 698 -15.30 -39.60 -11.79
C LEU A 698 -16.34 -39.49 -10.68
N LEU A 699 -16.77 -38.28 -10.28
CA LEU A 699 -17.82 -38.07 -9.29
C LEU A 699 -19.14 -38.64 -9.77
N ARG A 700 -19.51 -38.41 -11.05
CA ARG A 700 -20.71 -38.97 -11.67
C ARG A 700 -20.69 -40.48 -11.65
N SER A 701 -19.58 -41.10 -12.05
CA SER A 701 -19.41 -42.56 -12.11
C SER A 701 -19.52 -43.18 -10.74
N ARG A 702 -18.92 -42.59 -9.72
CA ARG A 702 -19.06 -43.04 -8.32
C ARG A 702 -20.53 -43.00 -7.84
N ALA A 703 -21.23 -41.90 -8.14
CA ALA A 703 -22.65 -41.77 -7.81
C ALA A 703 -23.50 -42.83 -8.54
N LEU A 704 -23.30 -43.01 -9.84
CA LEU A 704 -23.99 -44.04 -10.63
C LEU A 704 -23.70 -45.46 -10.10
N ARG A 705 -22.46 -45.76 -9.76
CA ARG A 705 -22.07 -47.04 -9.17
C ARG A 705 -22.77 -47.28 -7.82
N SER A 706 -22.86 -46.25 -7.00
CA SER A 706 -23.49 -46.36 -5.67
C SER A 706 -25.01 -46.59 -5.71
N ILE A 707 -25.71 -46.09 -6.75
CA ILE A 707 -27.15 -46.36 -6.96
C ILE A 707 -27.43 -47.60 -7.80
N GLY A 708 -26.36 -48.39 -8.13
CA GLY A 708 -26.53 -49.63 -8.88
C GLY A 708 -26.54 -49.48 -10.40
N LEU A 709 -26.45 -48.29 -10.95
CA LEU A 709 -26.43 -48.03 -12.42
C LEU A 709 -25.03 -48.22 -13.02
N VAL A 710 -24.39 -49.33 -12.72
CA VAL A 710 -22.98 -49.60 -13.01
C VAL A 710 -22.70 -49.61 -14.52
N GLU A 711 -23.62 -50.11 -15.34
CA GLU A 711 -23.46 -50.17 -16.81
C GLU A 711 -23.36 -48.79 -17.42
N ARG A 712 -24.15 -47.81 -16.93
CA ARG A 712 -24.05 -46.41 -17.38
C ARG A 712 -22.74 -45.75 -17.00
N ALA A 713 -22.19 -46.09 -15.81
CA ALA A 713 -20.87 -45.64 -15.42
C ALA A 713 -19.78 -46.20 -16.31
N ILE A 714 -19.79 -47.52 -16.62
CA ILE A 714 -18.84 -48.22 -17.49
C ILE A 714 -18.85 -47.60 -18.88
N SER A 715 -20.04 -47.40 -19.50
CA SER A 715 -20.14 -46.82 -20.85
C SER A 715 -19.55 -45.41 -20.91
N ALA A 716 -19.89 -44.54 -19.98
CA ALA A 716 -19.38 -43.15 -19.91
C ALA A 716 -17.84 -43.10 -19.73
N LEU A 717 -17.30 -43.93 -18.86
CA LEU A 717 -15.85 -44.00 -18.61
C LEU A 717 -15.10 -44.56 -19.79
N THR A 718 -15.63 -45.64 -20.46
CA THR A 718 -15.00 -46.30 -21.61
C THR A 718 -14.95 -45.36 -22.83
N GLU A 719 -16.00 -44.59 -23.07
CA GLU A 719 -16.02 -43.59 -24.12
C GLU A 719 -14.94 -42.52 -23.90
N LYS A 720 -14.82 -42.04 -22.66
CA LYS A 720 -13.92 -40.92 -22.36
C LYS A 720 -12.46 -41.36 -22.30
N ILE A 721 -12.13 -42.53 -21.77
CA ILE A 721 -10.74 -43.00 -21.61
C ILE A 721 -10.00 -43.07 -22.94
N SER A 722 -10.72 -43.38 -24.06
CA SER A 722 -10.15 -43.47 -25.41
C SER A 722 -9.71 -42.11 -25.97
N ILE A 723 -10.28 -41.02 -25.52
CA ILE A 723 -10.08 -39.66 -26.06
C ILE A 723 -9.04 -38.88 -25.24
N LEU A 724 -8.75 -39.29 -23.99
CA LEU A 724 -7.83 -38.55 -23.11
C LEU A 724 -6.38 -38.64 -23.60
N PRO A 725 -5.64 -37.49 -23.65
CA PRO A 725 -4.24 -37.51 -24.08
C PRO A 725 -3.27 -37.84 -22.93
N SER A 726 -3.56 -37.39 -21.69
CA SER A 726 -2.66 -37.56 -20.53
C SER A 726 -2.73 -38.96 -19.95
N PRO A 727 -1.59 -39.64 -19.73
CA PRO A 727 -1.52 -40.94 -19.06
C PRO A 727 -2.07 -40.89 -17.64
N GLU A 728 -1.86 -39.80 -16.93
CA GLU A 728 -2.33 -39.60 -15.55
C GLU A 728 -3.86 -39.54 -15.47
N LEU A 729 -4.48 -38.76 -16.37
CA LEU A 729 -5.94 -38.68 -16.47
C LEU A 729 -6.56 -40.01 -16.90
N LYS A 730 -5.89 -40.76 -17.82
CA LYS A 730 -6.27 -42.14 -18.19
C LYS A 730 -6.19 -43.06 -16.97
N GLY A 731 -5.12 -42.94 -16.18
CA GLY A 731 -4.93 -43.75 -14.97
C GLY A 731 -6.06 -43.54 -13.96
N ALA A 732 -6.42 -42.28 -13.70
CA ALA A 732 -7.52 -41.97 -12.80
C ALA A 732 -8.88 -42.50 -13.28
N VAL A 733 -9.17 -42.39 -14.59
CA VAL A 733 -10.40 -42.91 -15.19
C VAL A 733 -10.41 -44.44 -15.21
N ALA A 734 -9.27 -45.08 -15.51
CA ALA A 734 -9.13 -46.53 -15.49
C ALA A 734 -9.33 -47.10 -14.10
N GLN A 735 -8.87 -46.43 -13.06
CA GLN A 735 -9.08 -46.83 -11.68
C GLN A 735 -10.59 -46.91 -11.35
N GLU A 736 -11.36 -45.87 -11.68
CA GLU A 736 -12.81 -45.86 -11.42
C GLU A 736 -13.54 -46.88 -12.33
N LEU A 737 -13.09 -47.08 -13.58
CA LEU A 737 -13.64 -48.06 -14.47
C LEU A 737 -13.44 -49.50 -13.93
N ALA A 738 -12.24 -49.76 -13.41
CA ALA A 738 -11.96 -51.05 -12.74
C ALA A 738 -12.84 -51.27 -11.50
N GLU A 739 -13.09 -50.19 -10.70
CA GLU A 739 -14.02 -50.28 -9.60
C GLU A 739 -15.46 -50.58 -10.05
N CYS A 740 -15.88 -50.04 -11.18
CA CYS A 740 -17.20 -50.33 -11.76
C CYS A 740 -17.28 -51.77 -12.25
N HIS A 741 -16.25 -52.30 -12.93
CA HIS A 741 -16.19 -53.72 -13.33
C HIS A 741 -16.16 -54.64 -12.14
N ALA A 742 -15.41 -54.28 -11.09
CA ALA A 742 -15.37 -55.03 -9.82
C ALA A 742 -16.73 -55.02 -9.09
N ALA A 743 -17.46 -53.95 -9.11
CA ALA A 743 -18.83 -53.85 -8.55
C ALA A 743 -19.84 -54.68 -9.35
N LYS A 744 -19.66 -54.79 -10.67
CA LYS A 744 -20.44 -55.71 -11.56
C LYS A 744 -20.10 -57.20 -11.30
N GLY A 745 -18.98 -57.48 -10.66
CA GLY A 745 -18.49 -58.84 -10.45
C GLY A 745 -17.50 -59.33 -11.56
N ASP A 746 -17.19 -58.49 -12.55
CA ASP A 746 -16.26 -58.83 -13.64
C ASP A 746 -14.82 -58.50 -13.25
N LEU A 747 -14.25 -59.30 -12.36
CA LEU A 747 -12.91 -59.08 -11.84
C LEU A 747 -11.82 -59.21 -12.93
N ALA A 748 -12.08 -60.05 -13.96
CA ALA A 748 -11.13 -60.27 -15.05
C ALA A 748 -10.93 -58.98 -15.88
N GLN A 749 -12.02 -58.28 -16.22
CA GLN A 749 -11.96 -57.00 -16.94
C GLN A 749 -11.41 -55.86 -16.00
N ALA A 750 -11.73 -55.88 -14.72
CA ALA A 750 -11.17 -54.93 -13.76
C ALA A 750 -9.63 -55.00 -13.71
N VAL A 751 -9.09 -56.24 -13.59
CA VAL A 751 -7.63 -56.46 -13.60
C VAL A 751 -7.00 -56.05 -14.90
N LYS A 752 -7.63 -56.36 -16.04
CA LYS A 752 -7.11 -56.01 -17.36
C LYS A 752 -7.01 -54.50 -17.55
N VAL A 753 -8.10 -53.76 -17.30
CA VAL A 753 -8.14 -52.28 -17.48
C VAL A 753 -7.13 -51.59 -16.55
N LEU A 754 -7.02 -52.02 -15.32
CA LEU A 754 -6.09 -51.41 -14.36
C LEU A 754 -4.64 -51.81 -14.66
N GLY A 755 -4.39 -53.01 -15.20
CA GLY A 755 -3.06 -53.46 -15.64
C GLY A 755 -2.57 -52.68 -16.86
N GLU A 756 -3.44 -52.40 -17.83
CA GLU A 756 -3.13 -51.54 -18.97
C GLU A 756 -2.79 -50.13 -18.53
N ALA A 757 -3.54 -49.57 -17.61
CA ALA A 757 -3.28 -48.23 -17.07
C ALA A 757 -1.99 -48.18 -16.25
N PHE A 758 -1.70 -49.18 -15.44
CA PHE A 758 -0.47 -49.27 -14.65
C PHE A 758 0.79 -49.30 -15.54
N ALA A 759 0.71 -49.93 -16.70
CA ALA A 759 1.81 -50.00 -17.67
C ALA A 759 2.09 -48.64 -18.35
N LEU A 760 1.14 -47.70 -18.36
CA LEU A 760 1.24 -46.39 -19.02
C LEU A 760 1.66 -45.26 -18.07
N VAL A 761 1.49 -45.42 -16.76
CA VAL A 761 1.74 -44.37 -15.76
C VAL A 761 3.22 -44.44 -15.32
N GLU A 762 3.85 -43.26 -15.22
CA GLU A 762 5.22 -43.16 -14.71
C GLU A 762 5.30 -43.51 -13.21
N PRO A 763 6.48 -44.04 -12.76
CA PRO A 763 6.68 -44.34 -11.33
C PRO A 763 6.49 -43.09 -10.45
N GLY A 764 5.51 -43.11 -9.56
CA GLY A 764 5.14 -42.04 -8.64
C GLY A 764 3.93 -42.42 -7.77
N ASP A 765 3.35 -41.49 -7.05
CA ASP A 765 2.24 -41.72 -6.14
C ASP A 765 0.99 -42.32 -6.83
N LEU A 766 0.70 -41.89 -8.06
CA LEU A 766 -0.41 -42.42 -8.83
C LEU A 766 -0.15 -43.88 -9.23
N ALA A 767 1.09 -44.22 -9.67
CA ALA A 767 1.48 -45.60 -9.95
C ALA A 767 1.37 -46.50 -8.71
N GLN A 768 1.74 -45.99 -7.53
CA GLN A 768 1.59 -46.66 -6.23
C GLN A 768 0.11 -46.96 -5.91
N GLN A 769 -0.77 -45.97 -6.14
CA GLN A 769 -2.23 -46.10 -5.91
C GLN A 769 -2.84 -47.13 -6.89
N ILE A 770 -2.59 -46.97 -8.19
CA ILE A 770 -3.12 -47.87 -9.25
C ILE A 770 -2.61 -49.28 -9.03
N GLY A 771 -1.29 -49.44 -8.85
CA GLY A 771 -0.67 -50.76 -8.71
C GLY A 771 -1.04 -51.44 -7.38
N GLY A 772 -1.15 -50.69 -6.28
CA GLY A 772 -1.65 -51.23 -5.02
C GLY A 772 -3.08 -51.78 -5.16
N ARG A 773 -3.95 -51.04 -5.87
CA ARG A 773 -5.32 -51.50 -6.14
C ARG A 773 -5.36 -52.65 -7.14
N LEU A 774 -4.49 -52.63 -8.16
CA LEU A 774 -4.35 -53.78 -9.06
C LEU A 774 -3.96 -55.06 -8.32
N ALA A 775 -2.99 -54.98 -7.42
CA ALA A 775 -2.59 -56.15 -6.62
C ALA A 775 -3.76 -56.69 -5.75
N GLU A 776 -4.58 -55.82 -5.14
CA GLU A 776 -5.79 -56.23 -4.42
C GLU A 776 -6.81 -56.92 -5.35
N LEU A 777 -7.07 -56.37 -6.52
CA LEU A 777 -7.99 -56.96 -7.50
C LEU A 777 -7.46 -58.29 -8.07
N CYS A 778 -6.15 -58.40 -8.33
CA CYS A 778 -5.53 -59.67 -8.73
C CYS A 778 -5.73 -60.76 -7.66
N LEU A 779 -5.59 -60.44 -6.38
CA LEU A 779 -5.88 -61.37 -5.29
C LEU A 779 -7.37 -61.73 -5.26
N ARG A 780 -8.27 -60.82 -5.44
CA ARG A 780 -9.72 -61.10 -5.51
C ARG A 780 -10.10 -61.97 -6.73
N ALA A 781 -9.37 -61.79 -7.83
CA ALA A 781 -9.54 -62.60 -9.06
C ALA A 781 -8.79 -63.94 -9.07
N ASP A 782 -8.20 -64.32 -7.92
CA ASP A 782 -7.40 -65.55 -7.72
C ASP A 782 -6.19 -65.67 -8.65
N GLN A 783 -5.51 -64.50 -8.87
CA GLN A 783 -4.31 -64.37 -9.68
C GLN A 783 -3.10 -63.96 -8.85
N PRO A 784 -2.59 -64.76 -7.94
CA PRO A 784 -1.55 -64.39 -6.99
C PRO A 784 -0.20 -64.10 -7.63
N GLU A 785 0.13 -64.72 -8.78
CA GLU A 785 1.40 -64.45 -9.50
C GLU A 785 1.48 -62.98 -10.02
N GLN A 786 0.38 -62.48 -10.58
CA GLN A 786 0.32 -61.09 -11.05
C GLN A 786 0.39 -60.12 -9.89
N ALA A 787 -0.29 -60.43 -8.78
CA ALA A 787 -0.20 -59.60 -7.55
C ALA A 787 1.24 -59.48 -7.03
N LEU A 788 1.99 -60.62 -7.03
CA LEU A 788 3.40 -60.63 -6.63
C LEU A 788 4.28 -59.83 -7.55
N SER A 789 4.06 -59.92 -8.86
CA SER A 789 4.79 -59.13 -9.85
C SER A 789 4.60 -57.63 -9.64
N VAL A 790 3.34 -57.17 -9.48
CA VAL A 790 3.00 -55.78 -9.25
C VAL A 790 3.59 -55.28 -7.91
N CYS A 791 3.43 -56.03 -6.82
CA CYS A 791 4.00 -55.67 -5.53
C CYS A 791 5.51 -55.53 -5.57
N SER A 792 6.22 -56.41 -6.27
CA SER A 792 7.69 -56.35 -6.39
C SER A 792 8.16 -55.14 -7.17
N GLN A 793 7.42 -54.72 -8.20
CA GLN A 793 7.71 -53.47 -8.95
C GLN A 793 7.52 -52.25 -8.10
N LEU A 794 6.46 -52.15 -7.31
CA LEU A 794 6.13 -50.99 -6.50
C LEU A 794 7.03 -50.85 -5.27
N LEU A 795 7.51 -51.92 -4.66
CA LEU A 795 8.38 -51.89 -3.48
C LEU A 795 9.68 -51.12 -3.72
N ASN A 796 10.16 -51.05 -4.98
CA ASN A 796 11.38 -50.32 -5.33
C ASN A 796 11.27 -48.81 -5.14
N SER A 797 10.04 -48.25 -5.20
CA SER A 797 9.76 -46.79 -5.11
C SER A 797 8.81 -46.44 -3.97
N ALA A 798 8.44 -47.38 -3.13
CA ALA A 798 7.45 -47.19 -2.08
C ALA A 798 8.02 -46.44 -0.87
N SER A 799 7.22 -45.55 -0.27
CA SER A 799 7.47 -45.04 1.07
C SER A 799 7.34 -46.12 2.13
N VAL A 800 7.85 -45.88 3.36
CA VAL A 800 7.81 -46.87 4.44
C VAL A 800 6.37 -47.35 4.75
N GLU A 801 5.41 -46.45 4.70
CA GLU A 801 4.00 -46.77 4.95
C GLU A 801 3.38 -47.57 3.79
N GLN A 802 3.66 -47.16 2.55
CA GLN A 802 3.22 -47.85 1.33
C GLN A 802 3.83 -49.26 1.25
N ALA A 803 5.15 -49.38 1.55
CA ALA A 803 5.82 -50.67 1.60
C ALA A 803 5.15 -51.64 2.59
N GLY A 804 4.71 -51.14 3.76
CA GLY A 804 4.00 -51.94 4.74
C GLY A 804 2.67 -52.52 4.22
N ARG A 805 1.94 -51.78 3.36
CA ARG A 805 0.71 -52.29 2.70
C ARG A 805 1.04 -53.30 1.61
N LEU A 806 2.04 -53.05 0.79
CA LEU A 806 2.47 -53.91 -0.28
C LEU A 806 3.00 -55.28 0.25
N LEU A 807 3.79 -55.26 1.32
CA LEU A 807 4.27 -56.48 1.96
C LEU A 807 3.13 -57.36 2.52
N LYS A 808 2.04 -56.73 3.06
CA LYS A 808 0.85 -57.49 3.43
C LYS A 808 0.16 -58.15 2.24
N LEU A 809 0.00 -57.45 1.13
CA LEU A 809 -0.55 -57.98 -0.12
C LEU A 809 0.32 -59.10 -0.69
N GLN A 810 1.63 -58.97 -0.65
CA GLN A 810 2.60 -59.95 -1.10
C GLN A 810 2.52 -61.21 -0.22
N ALA A 811 2.42 -61.05 1.10
CA ALA A 811 2.25 -62.18 2.03
C ALA A 811 0.93 -62.92 1.79
N GLU A 812 -0.16 -62.18 1.52
CA GLU A 812 -1.46 -62.77 1.16
C GLU A 812 -1.40 -63.55 -0.16
N ALA A 813 -0.64 -63.01 -1.17
CA ALA A 813 -0.42 -63.69 -2.42
C ALA A 813 0.34 -65.04 -2.23
N TYR A 814 1.42 -65.04 -1.45
CA TYR A 814 2.13 -66.30 -1.10
C TYR A 814 1.26 -67.28 -0.33
N ARG A 815 0.40 -66.80 0.58
CA ARG A 815 -0.56 -67.61 1.33
C ARG A 815 -1.51 -68.34 0.38
N ARG A 816 -2.03 -67.71 -0.65
CA ARG A 816 -2.91 -68.29 -1.66
C ARG A 816 -2.21 -69.33 -2.53
N GLN A 817 -0.91 -69.10 -2.79
CA GLN A 817 -0.08 -70.10 -3.45
C GLN A 817 0.32 -71.30 -2.55
N LYS A 818 -0.11 -71.28 -1.26
CA LYS A 818 0.26 -72.25 -0.23
C LYS A 818 1.77 -72.20 0.13
N GLU A 819 2.46 -71.14 -0.22
CA GLU A 819 3.87 -70.94 0.13
C GLU A 819 4.02 -70.24 1.48
N TYR A 820 3.58 -70.87 2.55
CA TYR A 820 3.47 -70.29 3.89
C TYR A 820 4.80 -69.83 4.46
N GLY A 821 5.91 -70.48 4.14
CA GLY A 821 7.25 -70.09 4.57
C GLY A 821 7.66 -68.76 4.02
N ARG A 822 7.39 -68.49 2.75
CA ARG A 822 7.64 -67.19 2.11
C ARG A 822 6.72 -66.08 2.64
N ALA A 823 5.46 -66.42 2.87
CA ALA A 823 4.51 -65.46 3.45
C ALA A 823 4.97 -64.98 4.82
N VAL A 824 5.44 -65.87 5.71
CA VAL A 824 5.99 -65.54 7.02
C VAL A 824 7.27 -64.75 6.91
N ALA A 825 8.20 -65.12 5.99
CA ALA A 825 9.45 -64.42 5.77
C ALA A 825 9.21 -62.93 5.39
N VAL A 826 8.26 -62.67 4.50
CA VAL A 826 7.88 -61.31 4.07
C VAL A 826 7.28 -60.49 5.25
N LEU A 827 6.49 -61.06 6.09
CA LEU A 827 5.91 -60.41 7.27
C LEU A 827 6.96 -60.14 8.38
N LEU A 828 7.95 -61.05 8.53
CA LEU A 828 9.03 -60.91 9.49
C LEU A 828 10.09 -59.91 9.06
N SER A 829 10.34 -59.76 7.75
CA SER A 829 11.25 -58.75 7.24
C SER A 829 10.82 -57.30 7.62
N ARG A 830 9.55 -57.11 7.90
CA ARG A 830 9.00 -55.87 8.45
C ARG A 830 9.37 -55.61 9.93
N HIS A 831 9.70 -56.66 10.68
CA HIS A 831 9.90 -56.54 12.13
C HIS A 831 11.36 -56.25 12.52
N ASN A 832 12.30 -56.59 11.63
CA ASN A 832 13.74 -56.50 11.91
C ASN A 832 14.44 -55.23 11.36
N ASP A 833 13.89 -54.57 10.35
CA ASP A 833 14.60 -53.49 9.68
C ASP A 833 13.69 -52.27 9.46
N GLY A 834 14.02 -51.17 10.09
CA GLY A 834 13.54 -49.84 9.69
C GLY A 834 14.06 -49.44 8.30
N THR A 835 14.56 -50.35 7.49
CA THR A 835 15.03 -50.19 6.14
C THR A 835 14.37 -51.23 5.23
N ALA A 836 13.79 -50.82 4.11
CA ALA A 836 13.16 -51.68 3.12
C ALA A 836 14.16 -52.75 2.62
N PRO A 837 13.76 -54.03 2.53
CA PRO A 837 14.66 -55.05 1.99
C PRO A 837 15.01 -54.78 0.53
N LYS A 838 16.30 -54.74 0.18
CA LYS A 838 16.75 -54.60 -1.20
C LYS A 838 16.20 -55.74 -2.04
N PRO A 839 15.57 -55.51 -3.21
CA PRO A 839 15.08 -56.57 -4.09
C PRO A 839 16.26 -57.43 -4.58
N GLY A 840 16.28 -58.68 -4.26
CA GLY A 840 17.27 -59.66 -4.71
C GLY A 840 17.85 -60.60 -3.68
N GLN A 841 17.59 -60.40 -2.37
CA GLN A 841 18.13 -61.28 -1.33
C GLN A 841 17.11 -62.29 -0.70
N ALA A 842 15.97 -62.52 -1.33
CA ALA A 842 15.16 -63.70 -1.02
C ALA A 842 15.67 -64.91 -1.78
N GLY A 843 16.95 -65.12 -1.79
CA GLY A 843 17.60 -66.31 -2.34
C GLY A 843 17.62 -67.40 -1.26
N VAL A 844 16.92 -68.40 -1.55
CA VAL A 844 16.98 -69.85 -1.11
C VAL A 844 18.17 -70.16 -0.18
N THR A 845 17.94 -70.14 1.12
CA THR A 845 18.73 -70.99 2.02
C THR A 845 18.01 -72.28 2.21
N THR A 846 18.21 -73.19 1.22
CA THR A 846 18.03 -74.66 1.46
C THR A 846 19.18 -75.12 2.33
N GLY A 847 18.98 -75.12 3.61
CA GLY A 847 19.89 -75.74 4.54
C GLY A 847 19.81 -77.25 4.43
N THR A 848 20.76 -77.81 3.74
CA THR A 848 21.13 -79.25 3.91
C THR A 848 21.95 -79.30 5.19
N GLN A 849 21.32 -79.70 6.28
CA GLN A 849 22.03 -80.33 7.43
C GLN A 849 22.59 -81.66 6.93
N LYS A 850 23.91 -81.78 6.76
CA LYS A 850 24.60 -83.07 6.96
C LYS A 850 25.07 -83.16 8.42
N GLN A 851 24.67 -84.28 9.04
CA GLN A 851 25.21 -84.73 10.28
C GLN A 851 26.74 -84.86 10.14
N GLU A 852 27.49 -84.38 11.17
CA GLU A 852 28.41 -85.05 12.03
C GLU A 852 28.52 -84.29 13.35
#